data_508dad82f22f70a9cddc1b184856e579
#
_entry.id   508dad82f22f70a9cddc1b184856e579
#
_cell.length_a   1.000
_cell.length_b   1.000
_cell.length_c   1.000
_cell.angle_alpha   90.00
_cell.angle_beta   90.00
_cell.angle_gamma   90.00
#
_symmetry.space_group_name_H-M   'P 1'
#
loop_
_entity.id
_entity.type
_entity.pdbx_description
1 polymer ?
#
loop_
_entity_poly.entity_id
_entity_poly.type
_entity_poly.pdbx_seq_one_letter_code
_entity_poly.pdbx_strand_id
1 'polypeptide(L)'
;MAQGKISGRVYDSKSGQPIEYATIAVLKVQDSALVTGTVSESNGSFEVTAPYGKYLVRVSFMGYKPYVHPETVTLGERHATVKLGKIQISPSAVMMEEVQVRAERTMVEYQLDKRVVNVDKNLVSSGGTATDVLETVPSVSVDNDGTVTLRGSSSVKVLINGRPYEMMGNDLETLLEQIPASSVESVEVITNPSAKYDPEGMSGIINIKLKEKTSGALGLNGVANLNIGGPLPFMVPDPLPKIIPTAMGSISLNYTTEKYNLFFSADGGQRSRGSQGHSNIERLRHGSAWSHDTIDQYSIRGNYMGSMKVGGEYYFDSKNSLLLSYQLRGGKRHRTSNIFSHDLLTDGILDYTQLDTNDNANVNHVFNLSYIKKFDEKDRELTADATFSMRHVKGNGWQEQSFRDTLINGIYNPMWDRYYLRQTESENHHKALNIKVNYVHPFAETWKLETGYEGRMDWPDQNAVYFRTEYDDLTHTLFRYHDTISSTHFNYTQQTHGLYATVGGKFNDHLSAQAGLRVEYSYLLGYDVNHPATDSVRKSYWEPYPTLHLSYEINKSNSMQLSYSRRVRRPHMWDLNPYLDVREGQEMSFGNPNLDPEFTNAFEFSYNLSLDKWNIYTCAYYRQTNNMMTRYGYVWDSVSHQRYSWWMPYSSQYDGYWASTWQNLDKGYNFGLELIVDWQVLKWWKINASINLYRSTIEGTALLDNKSQSATQASGKFTSFMTLPNDWTIQFSGQYFAPWLDLQTTMFPAYWCDLAVKKDVLQKRGTINLRIGDIFATGGWGHETYTEQLNRVVRSRRISPTITIGFSYKINNGLKQKPQNEEEEDSGSENVY
;
A
#
# COMPACT_ATOMS: atom_id res chain seq x y z
N MET A 1 31.80 -44.38 43.87
CA MET A 1 30.66 -44.52 44.82
C MET A 1 29.92 -45.78 44.37
N ALA A 2 29.50 -46.61 45.33
CA ALA A 2 28.69 -47.79 45.00
C ALA A 2 27.34 -47.36 44.41
N GLN A 3 26.92 -48.01 43.34
CA GLN A 3 25.69 -47.65 42.56
C GLN A 3 24.74 -48.88 42.58
N GLY A 4 23.45 -48.55 42.58
CA GLY A 4 22.40 -49.57 42.40
C GLY A 4 21.57 -49.25 41.16
N LYS A 5 20.71 -50.17 40.75
CA LYS A 5 19.87 -50.11 39.54
C LYS A 5 18.40 -50.08 39.93
N ILE A 6 17.64 -49.24 39.19
CA ILE A 6 16.18 -49.13 39.25
C ILE A 6 15.65 -49.54 37.88
N SER A 7 14.71 -50.45 37.80
CA SER A 7 14.14 -50.90 36.52
C SER A 7 12.62 -51.03 36.60
N GLY A 8 11.94 -50.92 35.45
CA GLY A 8 10.50 -51.07 35.35
C GLY A 8 10.01 -51.04 33.93
N ARG A 9 8.69 -50.97 33.73
CA ARG A 9 8.06 -50.81 32.40
C ARG A 9 6.91 -49.85 32.47
N VAL A 10 6.86 -48.90 31.50
CA VAL A 10 5.82 -47.87 31.39
C VAL A 10 4.76 -48.27 30.36
N TYR A 11 3.50 -48.17 30.73
CA TYR A 11 2.35 -48.49 29.89
C TYR A 11 1.28 -47.40 29.95
N ASP A 12 0.55 -47.26 28.83
CA ASP A 12 -0.69 -46.49 28.80
C ASP A 12 -1.81 -47.20 29.61
N SER A 13 -2.43 -46.49 30.53
CA SER A 13 -3.47 -47.04 31.41
C SER A 13 -4.77 -47.40 30.68
N LYS A 14 -5.06 -46.79 29.47
CA LYS A 14 -6.29 -47.03 28.70
C LYS A 14 -6.08 -48.13 27.66
N SER A 15 -5.01 -48.06 26.87
CA SER A 15 -4.73 -48.98 25.78
C SER A 15 -3.95 -50.21 26.21
N GLY A 16 -3.26 -50.18 27.36
CA GLY A 16 -2.36 -51.22 27.83
C GLY A 16 -1.10 -51.38 27.00
N GLN A 17 -0.86 -50.51 26.03
CA GLN A 17 0.35 -50.57 25.16
C GLN A 17 1.57 -50.01 25.90
N PRO A 18 2.78 -50.51 25.63
CA PRO A 18 4.01 -49.96 26.17
C PRO A 18 4.23 -48.54 25.61
N ILE A 19 4.75 -47.62 26.44
CA ILE A 19 5.09 -46.24 26.03
C ILE A 19 6.60 -46.16 25.85
N GLU A 20 7.02 -45.85 24.64
CA GLU A 20 8.39 -45.58 24.26
C GLU A 20 8.74 -44.10 24.54
N TYR A 21 9.99 -43.83 24.93
CA TYR A 21 10.52 -42.51 25.25
C TYR A 21 9.84 -41.74 26.41
N ALA A 22 9.15 -42.44 27.31
CA ALA A 22 8.72 -41.84 28.57
C ALA A 22 9.96 -41.48 29.41
N THR A 23 10.03 -40.25 29.92
CA THR A 23 11.13 -39.77 30.76
C THR A 23 10.99 -40.29 32.18
N ILE A 24 12.01 -40.98 32.69
CA ILE A 24 12.10 -41.45 34.06
C ILE A 24 13.16 -40.61 34.80
N ALA A 25 12.74 -39.85 35.80
CA ALA A 25 13.60 -39.03 36.63
C ALA A 25 13.73 -39.58 38.03
N VAL A 26 14.96 -39.78 38.50
CA VAL A 26 15.30 -40.20 39.88
C VAL A 26 15.66 -38.95 40.66
N LEU A 27 14.85 -38.63 41.67
CA LEU A 27 14.91 -37.39 42.43
C LEU A 27 15.30 -37.67 43.90
N LYS A 28 16.00 -36.73 44.52
CA LYS A 28 16.27 -36.77 45.98
C LYS A 28 14.96 -36.56 46.77
N VAL A 29 14.80 -37.31 47.87
CA VAL A 29 13.60 -37.19 48.69
C VAL A 29 13.50 -35.84 49.40
N GLN A 30 14.66 -35.18 49.72
CA GLN A 30 14.69 -33.97 50.54
C GLN A 30 14.27 -32.72 49.78
N ASP A 31 14.70 -32.54 48.54
CA ASP A 31 14.58 -31.32 47.76
C ASP A 31 14.03 -31.53 46.33
N SER A 32 13.70 -32.78 45.99
CA SER A 32 13.27 -33.19 44.64
C SER A 32 14.30 -32.84 43.54
N ALA A 33 15.57 -32.61 43.89
CA ALA A 33 16.62 -32.36 42.94
C ALA A 33 16.88 -33.62 42.07
N LEU A 34 17.09 -33.43 40.75
CA LEU A 34 17.39 -34.51 39.83
C LEU A 34 18.77 -35.12 40.16
N VAL A 35 18.81 -36.45 40.34
CA VAL A 35 20.05 -37.18 40.54
C VAL A 35 20.52 -37.84 39.24
N THR A 36 19.59 -38.48 38.53
CA THR A 36 19.83 -39.11 37.25
C THR A 36 18.49 -39.41 36.57
N GLY A 37 18.53 -39.80 35.31
CA GLY A 37 17.31 -40.13 34.56
C GLY A 37 17.62 -41.00 33.35
N THR A 38 16.56 -41.55 32.74
CA THR A 38 16.62 -42.34 31.51
C THR A 38 15.30 -42.20 30.78
N VAL A 39 15.18 -42.81 29.58
CA VAL A 39 13.93 -42.92 28.83
C VAL A 39 13.54 -44.40 28.65
N SER A 40 12.24 -44.64 28.49
CA SER A 40 11.77 -46.01 28.20
C SER A 40 12.05 -46.42 26.75
N GLU A 41 12.34 -47.70 26.56
CA GLU A 41 12.55 -48.33 25.24
C GLU A 41 11.22 -48.65 24.54
N SER A 42 11.28 -49.15 23.28
CA SER A 42 10.10 -49.44 22.46
C SER A 42 9.11 -50.44 23.08
N ASN A 43 9.58 -51.31 23.97
CA ASN A 43 8.76 -52.25 24.74
C ASN A 43 8.29 -51.69 26.10
N GLY A 44 8.52 -50.37 26.35
CA GLY A 44 8.23 -49.66 27.58
C GLY A 44 9.22 -49.88 28.70
N SER A 45 10.23 -50.73 28.54
CA SER A 45 11.22 -51.02 29.62
C SER A 45 12.19 -49.88 29.84
N PHE A 46 12.62 -49.69 31.06
CA PHE A 46 13.70 -48.79 31.41
C PHE A 46 14.62 -49.37 32.50
N GLU A 47 15.86 -48.95 32.45
CA GLU A 47 16.86 -49.20 33.50
C GLU A 47 17.65 -47.90 33.74
N VAL A 48 17.79 -47.51 35.01
CA VAL A 48 18.56 -46.33 35.40
C VAL A 48 19.46 -46.66 36.62
N THR A 49 20.70 -46.20 36.60
CA THR A 49 21.68 -46.39 37.66
C THR A 49 21.76 -45.12 38.52
N ALA A 50 21.75 -45.30 39.86
CA ALA A 50 21.91 -44.20 40.80
C ALA A 50 22.83 -44.59 41.96
N PRO A 51 23.54 -43.67 42.64
CA PRO A 51 24.27 -43.90 43.85
C PRO A 51 23.39 -44.52 44.96
N TYR A 52 23.98 -45.20 45.94
CA TYR A 52 23.19 -45.69 47.09
C TYR A 52 22.54 -44.49 47.84
N GLY A 53 21.22 -44.59 48.12
CA GLY A 53 20.45 -43.56 48.73
C GLY A 53 18.93 -43.79 48.67
N LYS A 54 18.15 -42.83 49.14
CA LYS A 54 16.68 -42.81 49.05
C LYS A 54 16.21 -41.84 47.98
N TYR A 55 15.30 -42.33 47.08
CA TYR A 55 14.87 -41.60 45.90
C TYR A 55 13.38 -41.61 45.70
N LEU A 56 12.84 -40.58 45.05
CA LEU A 56 11.54 -40.56 44.39
C LEU A 56 11.75 -40.84 42.91
N VAL A 57 10.89 -41.65 42.30
CA VAL A 57 10.94 -41.92 40.84
C VAL A 57 9.71 -41.29 40.21
N ARG A 58 9.95 -40.34 39.30
CA ARG A 58 8.91 -39.68 38.52
C ARG A 58 8.95 -40.11 37.07
N VAL A 59 7.81 -40.51 36.51
CA VAL A 59 7.65 -40.84 35.09
C VAL A 59 6.77 -39.79 34.44
N SER A 60 7.24 -39.24 33.32
CA SER A 60 6.51 -38.24 32.55
C SER A 60 6.57 -38.57 31.07
N PHE A 61 5.46 -38.31 30.37
CA PHE A 61 5.37 -38.43 28.91
C PHE A 61 4.40 -37.39 28.37
N MET A 62 4.68 -36.86 27.17
CA MET A 62 3.88 -35.80 26.56
C MET A 62 2.42 -36.28 26.36
N GLY A 63 1.45 -35.51 26.82
CA GLY A 63 0.01 -35.86 26.77
C GLY A 63 -0.47 -36.77 27.91
N TYR A 64 0.37 -37.06 28.91
CA TYR A 64 0.00 -37.91 30.07
C TYR A 64 0.17 -37.12 31.38
N LYS A 65 -0.59 -37.52 32.41
CA LYS A 65 -0.40 -36.99 33.77
C LYS A 65 0.92 -37.53 34.32
N PRO A 66 1.81 -36.68 34.89
CA PRO A 66 3.04 -37.15 35.53
C PRO A 66 2.71 -38.15 36.65
N TYR A 67 3.40 -39.25 36.65
CA TYR A 67 3.27 -40.27 37.70
C TYR A 67 4.50 -40.20 38.62
N VAL A 68 4.27 -40.17 39.93
CA VAL A 68 5.32 -40.31 40.94
C VAL A 68 5.07 -41.63 41.66
N HIS A 69 6.13 -42.47 41.71
CA HIS A 69 6.04 -43.75 42.40
C HIS A 69 5.70 -43.54 43.88
N PRO A 70 4.65 -44.20 44.42
CA PRO A 70 4.13 -43.88 45.76
C PRO A 70 5.12 -44.21 46.88
N GLU A 71 6.02 -45.15 46.64
CA GLU A 71 7.00 -45.59 47.65
C GLU A 71 8.38 -45.00 47.38
N THR A 72 9.11 -44.64 48.47
CA THR A 72 10.49 -44.18 48.37
C THR A 72 11.40 -45.38 48.01
N VAL A 73 12.12 -45.25 46.89
CA VAL A 73 13.04 -46.26 46.40
C VAL A 73 14.36 -46.16 47.17
N THR A 74 14.76 -47.23 47.89
CA THR A 74 16.01 -47.26 48.62
C THR A 74 17.01 -48.16 47.94
N LEU A 75 18.16 -47.62 47.51
CA LEU A 75 19.28 -48.34 46.94
C LEU A 75 20.38 -48.49 48.03
N GLY A 76 20.90 -49.69 48.20
CA GLY A 76 21.95 -49.98 49.15
C GLY A 76 22.57 -51.42 48.94
N GLU A 77 23.58 -51.80 49.73
CA GLU A 77 24.28 -53.07 49.56
C GLU A 77 23.35 -54.32 49.61
N ARG A 78 22.28 -54.27 50.41
CA ARG A 78 21.26 -55.34 50.48
C ARG A 78 20.16 -55.19 49.42
N HIS A 79 20.07 -54.07 48.76
CA HIS A 79 19.08 -53.74 47.71
C HIS A 79 19.78 -53.05 46.57
N ALA A 80 20.74 -53.65 45.94
CA ALA A 80 21.50 -53.13 44.82
C ALA A 80 20.68 -53.06 43.52
N THR A 81 19.53 -53.75 43.41
CA THR A 81 18.59 -53.63 42.27
C THR A 81 17.16 -53.58 42.77
N VAL A 82 16.39 -52.58 42.38
CA VAL A 82 14.97 -52.40 42.70
C VAL A 82 14.16 -52.46 41.41
N LYS A 83 13.15 -53.30 41.33
CA LYS A 83 12.24 -53.49 40.23
C LYS A 83 10.89 -52.82 40.58
N LEU A 84 10.51 -51.74 39.89
CA LEU A 84 9.27 -51.04 40.13
C LEU A 84 8.07 -51.72 39.45
N GLY A 85 8.31 -52.74 38.63
CA GLY A 85 7.26 -53.50 37.98
C GLY A 85 6.61 -52.70 36.82
N LYS A 86 5.28 -52.85 36.69
CA LYS A 86 4.48 -52.22 35.63
C LYS A 86 3.95 -50.86 36.14
N ILE A 87 4.39 -49.79 35.50
CA ILE A 87 3.96 -48.43 35.79
C ILE A 87 2.91 -48.02 34.73
N GLN A 88 1.73 -47.68 35.16
CA GLN A 88 0.66 -47.22 34.26
C GLN A 88 0.49 -45.70 34.40
N ILE A 89 0.66 -44.98 33.30
CA ILE A 89 0.39 -43.54 33.23
C ILE A 89 -0.90 -43.26 32.45
N SER A 90 -1.68 -42.33 32.93
CA SER A 90 -3.00 -42.03 32.35
C SER A 90 -2.89 -40.83 31.41
N PRO A 91 -3.51 -40.90 30.20
CA PRO A 91 -3.63 -39.73 29.34
C PRO A 91 -4.24 -38.56 30.12
N SER A 92 -3.66 -37.38 29.97
CA SER A 92 -4.22 -36.15 30.53
C SER A 92 -5.53 -35.87 29.77
N ALA A 93 -6.67 -35.83 30.50
CA ALA A 93 -7.95 -35.43 29.94
C ALA A 93 -8.05 -33.90 29.70
N VAL A 94 -7.00 -33.16 30.07
CA VAL A 94 -6.81 -31.82 29.54
C VAL A 94 -6.39 -32.06 28.09
N MET A 95 -7.33 -31.97 27.13
CA MET A 95 -6.97 -31.42 25.85
C MET A 95 -6.14 -30.18 26.23
N MET A 96 -4.83 -30.19 25.97
CA MET A 96 -4.18 -28.94 25.71
C MET A 96 -5.01 -28.37 24.55
N GLU A 97 -5.96 -27.47 24.81
CA GLU A 97 -6.08 -26.33 23.95
C GLU A 97 -4.65 -25.90 23.80
N GLU A 98 -4.11 -26.12 22.62
CA GLU A 98 -2.90 -25.46 22.17
C GLU A 98 -3.17 -24.01 22.44
N VAL A 99 -2.71 -23.53 23.60
CA VAL A 99 -2.54 -22.11 23.83
C VAL A 99 -1.38 -21.80 22.89
N GLN A 100 -1.71 -21.66 21.61
CA GLN A 100 -0.98 -20.76 20.77
C GLN A 100 -1.14 -19.43 21.49
N VAL A 101 -0.14 -19.07 22.28
CA VAL A 101 0.17 -17.69 22.58
C VAL A 101 0.68 -17.14 21.25
N ARG A 102 -0.21 -17.01 20.28
CA ARG A 102 -0.09 -15.97 19.27
C ARG A 102 -0.26 -14.70 20.08
N ALA A 103 0.87 -14.06 20.39
CA ALA A 103 0.82 -12.65 20.73
C ALA A 103 -0.09 -12.04 19.67
N GLU A 104 -1.25 -11.52 20.08
CA GLU A 104 -2.18 -10.91 19.14
C GLU A 104 -1.40 -9.74 18.54
N ARG A 105 -0.98 -9.88 17.27
CA ARG A 105 -0.33 -8.77 16.54
C ARG A 105 -1.23 -7.55 16.71
N THR A 106 -0.65 -6.46 17.17
CA THR A 106 -1.35 -5.18 17.23
C THR A 106 -1.75 -4.77 15.81
N MET A 107 -2.80 -3.96 15.68
CA MET A 107 -3.21 -3.45 14.36
C MET A 107 -2.08 -2.63 13.74
N VAL A 108 -1.35 -1.87 14.53
CA VAL A 108 -0.20 -1.07 14.13
C VAL A 108 1.00 -1.46 14.99
N GLU A 109 2.10 -1.84 14.35
CA GLU A 109 3.40 -2.12 14.98
C GLU A 109 4.38 -1.00 14.63
N TYR A 110 5.16 -0.53 15.62
CA TYR A 110 6.12 0.57 15.45
C TYR A 110 7.53 0.00 15.45
N GLN A 111 8.28 0.27 14.40
CA GLN A 111 9.69 -0.10 14.23
C GLN A 111 10.55 1.16 14.09
N LEU A 112 11.89 1.03 14.12
CA LEU A 112 12.83 2.16 14.10
C LEU A 112 12.62 3.10 12.90
N ASP A 113 12.34 2.57 11.72
CA ASP A 113 12.21 3.32 10.47
C ASP A 113 10.81 3.27 9.84
N LYS A 114 9.86 2.50 10.42
CA LYS A 114 8.53 2.28 9.81
C LYS A 114 7.43 1.93 10.81
N ARG A 115 6.19 2.11 10.37
CA ARG A 115 4.97 1.60 11.01
C ARG A 115 4.39 0.49 10.14
N VAL A 116 4.02 -0.63 10.72
CA VAL A 116 3.44 -1.78 10.03
C VAL A 116 1.97 -1.92 10.42
N VAL A 117 1.08 -1.73 9.47
CA VAL A 117 -0.37 -1.90 9.66
C VAL A 117 -0.78 -3.28 9.16
N ASN A 118 -1.20 -4.15 10.07
CA ASN A 118 -1.56 -5.54 9.79
C ASN A 118 -2.98 -5.62 9.20
N VAL A 119 -3.11 -5.99 7.92
CA VAL A 119 -4.38 -6.00 7.17
C VAL A 119 -5.31 -7.13 7.59
N ASP A 120 -4.79 -8.27 8.01
CA ASP A 120 -5.60 -9.42 8.44
C ASP A 120 -6.58 -9.09 9.58
N LYS A 121 -6.34 -8.01 10.30
CA LYS A 121 -7.21 -7.51 11.39
C LYS A 121 -8.26 -6.52 10.90
N ASN A 122 -8.19 -6.07 9.65
CA ASN A 122 -9.10 -5.06 9.10
C ASN A 122 -10.19 -5.70 8.23
N LEU A 123 -11.44 -5.64 8.71
CA LEU A 123 -12.60 -6.24 8.03
C LEU A 123 -13.22 -5.31 6.97
N VAL A 124 -13.05 -3.99 7.10
CA VAL A 124 -13.60 -3.03 6.14
C VAL A 124 -12.95 -3.18 4.78
N SER A 125 -11.67 -3.55 4.73
CA SER A 125 -10.99 -3.86 3.47
C SER A 125 -11.34 -5.27 2.93
N SER A 126 -11.96 -6.12 3.72
CA SER A 126 -12.35 -7.48 3.30
C SER A 126 -13.33 -7.44 2.14
N GLY A 127 -13.00 -8.13 1.05
CA GLY A 127 -13.79 -8.10 -0.18
C GLY A 127 -13.54 -6.89 -1.08
N GLY A 128 -12.68 -5.96 -0.67
CA GLY A 128 -12.22 -4.83 -1.45
C GLY A 128 -10.89 -5.07 -2.16
N THR A 129 -10.20 -3.98 -2.44
CA THR A 129 -8.90 -3.92 -3.12
C THR A 129 -7.84 -3.26 -2.23
N ALA A 130 -6.60 -3.15 -2.71
CA ALA A 130 -5.57 -2.43 -1.99
C ALA A 130 -5.93 -0.95 -1.74
N THR A 131 -6.75 -0.33 -2.60
CA THR A 131 -7.31 1.00 -2.36
C THR A 131 -8.11 1.04 -1.05
N ASP A 132 -9.03 0.07 -0.87
CA ASP A 132 -9.85 -0.01 0.36
C ASP A 132 -8.98 -0.31 1.60
N VAL A 133 -7.88 -1.05 1.44
CA VAL A 133 -6.89 -1.26 2.51
C VAL A 133 -6.23 0.05 2.89
N LEU A 134 -5.72 0.82 1.92
CA LEU A 134 -5.05 2.09 2.16
C LEU A 134 -5.96 3.13 2.83
N GLU A 135 -7.24 3.15 2.48
CA GLU A 135 -8.23 4.01 3.14
C GLU A 135 -8.34 3.75 4.65
N THR A 136 -7.97 2.57 5.12
CA THR A 136 -7.99 2.22 6.56
C THR A 136 -6.67 2.51 7.29
N VAL A 137 -5.59 2.76 6.56
CA VAL A 137 -4.27 3.03 7.15
C VAL A 137 -4.24 4.42 7.79
N PRO A 138 -3.76 4.58 9.04
CA PRO A 138 -3.60 5.90 9.66
C PRO A 138 -2.75 6.83 8.81
N SER A 139 -3.17 8.10 8.70
CA SER A 139 -2.47 9.18 7.98
C SER A 139 -2.40 9.02 6.46
N VAL A 140 -2.96 7.96 5.89
CA VAL A 140 -3.08 7.73 4.43
C VAL A 140 -4.50 8.08 4.00
N SER A 141 -4.67 8.75 2.86
CA SER A 141 -5.98 8.93 2.21
C SER A 141 -5.90 8.62 0.72
N VAL A 142 -7.02 8.21 0.16
CA VAL A 142 -7.16 7.96 -1.28
C VAL A 142 -8.39 8.75 -1.76
N ASP A 143 -8.20 9.62 -2.75
CA ASP A 143 -9.29 10.41 -3.32
C ASP A 143 -10.14 9.61 -4.32
N ASN A 144 -11.13 10.27 -4.94
CA ASN A 144 -12.01 9.64 -5.93
C ASN A 144 -11.28 9.23 -7.21
N ASP A 145 -10.17 9.89 -7.52
CA ASP A 145 -9.33 9.64 -8.70
C ASP A 145 -8.20 8.64 -8.42
N GLY A 146 -8.17 8.07 -7.19
CA GLY A 146 -7.19 7.07 -6.78
C GLY A 146 -5.84 7.65 -6.34
N THR A 147 -5.74 8.98 -6.20
CA THR A 147 -4.52 9.63 -5.70
C THR A 147 -4.30 9.27 -4.24
N VAL A 148 -3.17 8.67 -3.94
CA VAL A 148 -2.77 8.30 -2.57
C VAL A 148 -2.02 9.48 -1.96
N THR A 149 -2.41 9.87 -0.75
CA THR A 149 -1.71 10.91 0.01
C THR A 149 -1.26 10.36 1.37
N LEU A 150 -0.15 10.88 1.88
CA LEU A 150 0.34 10.60 3.23
C LEU A 150 0.49 11.93 3.98
N ARG A 151 -0.21 12.05 5.12
CA ARG A 151 -0.28 13.31 5.90
C ARG A 151 -0.71 14.51 5.04
N GLY A 152 -1.64 14.27 4.09
CA GLY A 152 -2.18 15.29 3.20
C GLY A 152 -1.32 15.64 1.97
N SER A 153 -0.15 15.01 1.79
CA SER A 153 0.71 15.23 0.62
C SER A 153 0.62 14.07 -0.36
N SER A 154 0.41 14.35 -1.64
CA SER A 154 0.41 13.36 -2.73
C SER A 154 1.82 12.93 -3.19
N SER A 155 2.86 13.63 -2.73
CA SER A 155 4.26 13.29 -3.03
C SER A 155 4.74 12.09 -2.19
N VAL A 156 4.04 10.96 -2.28
CA VAL A 156 4.35 9.70 -1.60
C VAL A 156 4.79 8.64 -2.60
N LYS A 157 5.84 7.89 -2.26
CA LYS A 157 6.27 6.73 -3.05
C LYS A 157 5.46 5.50 -2.64
N VAL A 158 4.79 4.86 -3.59
CA VAL A 158 4.08 3.61 -3.32
C VAL A 158 4.90 2.43 -3.83
N LEU A 159 5.11 1.44 -2.98
CA LEU A 159 5.82 0.20 -3.30
C LEU A 159 4.88 -0.99 -3.13
N ILE A 160 5.13 -2.04 -3.91
CA ILE A 160 4.51 -3.35 -3.74
C ILE A 160 5.61 -4.38 -3.58
N ASN A 161 5.67 -5.02 -2.40
CA ASN A 161 6.78 -5.90 -2.01
C ASN A 161 8.16 -5.23 -2.17
N GLY A 162 8.26 -3.94 -1.77
CA GLY A 162 9.49 -3.16 -1.87
C GLY A 162 9.85 -2.66 -3.28
N ARG A 163 8.98 -2.86 -4.29
CA ARG A 163 9.20 -2.46 -5.68
C ARG A 163 8.31 -1.28 -6.06
N PRO A 164 8.83 -0.27 -6.76
CA PRO A 164 8.04 0.88 -7.19
C PRO A 164 6.84 0.47 -8.07
N TYR A 165 5.68 1.08 -7.85
CA TYR A 165 4.48 0.76 -8.62
C TYR A 165 4.60 1.14 -10.10
N GLU A 166 5.42 2.12 -10.43
CA GLU A 166 5.67 2.60 -11.79
C GLU A 166 6.21 1.48 -12.69
N MET A 167 6.95 0.52 -12.12
CA MET A 167 7.40 -0.68 -12.82
C MET A 167 6.24 -1.63 -13.15
N MET A 168 5.09 -1.46 -12.48
CA MET A 168 3.88 -2.26 -12.69
C MET A 168 2.82 -1.53 -13.50
N GLY A 169 3.03 -0.22 -13.82
CA GLY A 169 2.16 0.61 -14.64
C GLY A 169 2.09 2.05 -14.15
N ASN A 170 1.83 3.00 -15.05
CA ASN A 170 1.80 4.43 -14.74
C ASN A 170 0.49 4.89 -14.05
N ASP A 171 -0.47 4.01 -13.87
CA ASP A 171 -1.75 4.30 -13.24
C ASP A 171 -1.83 3.56 -11.90
N LEU A 172 -1.48 4.28 -10.83
CA LEU A 172 -1.51 3.76 -9.46
C LEU A 172 -2.92 3.33 -9.05
N GLU A 173 -3.94 4.11 -9.41
CA GLU A 173 -5.34 3.79 -9.12
C GLU A 173 -5.72 2.43 -9.70
N THR A 174 -5.52 2.25 -11.00
CA THR A 174 -5.83 0.98 -11.68
C THR A 174 -5.05 -0.19 -11.07
N LEU A 175 -3.79 0.02 -10.71
CA LEU A 175 -2.98 -1.02 -10.07
C LEU A 175 -3.51 -1.41 -8.67
N LEU A 176 -3.82 -0.42 -7.83
CA LEU A 176 -4.35 -0.67 -6.48
C LEU A 176 -5.73 -1.34 -6.52
N GLU A 177 -6.55 -0.97 -7.50
CA GLU A 177 -7.84 -1.63 -7.73
C GLU A 177 -7.71 -3.08 -8.23
N GLN A 178 -6.60 -3.43 -8.88
CA GLN A 178 -6.32 -4.79 -9.35
C GLN A 178 -5.78 -5.72 -8.26
N ILE A 179 -5.37 -5.21 -7.10
CA ILE A 179 -4.85 -6.02 -5.99
C ILE A 179 -6.00 -6.31 -5.02
N PRO A 180 -6.46 -7.56 -4.90
CA PRO A 180 -7.47 -7.91 -3.89
C PRO A 180 -6.95 -7.64 -2.47
N ALA A 181 -7.76 -7.06 -1.60
CA ALA A 181 -7.41 -6.82 -0.20
C ALA A 181 -6.99 -8.09 0.53
N SER A 182 -7.59 -9.23 0.16
CA SER A 182 -7.24 -10.55 0.72
C SER A 182 -5.82 -11.01 0.42
N SER A 183 -5.20 -10.46 -0.65
CA SER A 183 -3.81 -10.74 -1.03
C SER A 183 -2.80 -9.85 -0.28
N VAL A 184 -3.26 -8.81 0.43
CA VAL A 184 -2.39 -7.93 1.21
C VAL A 184 -2.15 -8.54 2.59
N GLU A 185 -0.90 -8.62 3.02
CA GLU A 185 -0.50 -9.04 4.38
C GLU A 185 -0.47 -7.85 5.32
N SER A 186 0.25 -6.80 4.92
CA SER A 186 0.43 -5.60 5.72
C SER A 186 0.74 -4.38 4.85
N VAL A 187 0.59 -3.20 5.42
CA VAL A 187 1.02 -1.93 4.82
C VAL A 187 2.06 -1.30 5.72
N GLU A 188 3.26 -1.12 5.19
CA GLU A 188 4.35 -0.42 5.88
C GLU A 188 4.29 1.07 5.52
N VAL A 189 4.17 1.93 6.53
CA VAL A 189 4.21 3.38 6.38
C VAL A 189 5.54 3.88 6.92
N ILE A 190 6.38 4.40 6.02
CA ILE A 190 7.75 4.82 6.29
C ILE A 190 7.82 6.32 6.04
N THR A 191 7.57 7.11 7.08
CA THR A 191 7.49 8.57 6.95
C THR A 191 8.84 9.24 6.79
N ASN A 192 9.89 8.61 7.36
CA ASN A 192 11.26 9.08 7.28
C ASN A 192 12.22 7.91 6.97
N PRO A 193 12.30 7.47 5.69
CA PRO A 193 13.03 6.27 5.31
C PRO A 193 14.54 6.39 5.49
N SER A 194 15.21 5.28 5.83
CA SER A 194 16.67 5.18 5.88
C SER A 194 17.31 5.21 4.48
N ALA A 195 18.63 5.39 4.39
CA ALA A 195 19.38 5.49 3.12
C ALA A 195 19.28 4.23 2.22
N LYS A 196 18.85 3.09 2.77
CA LYS A 196 18.57 1.84 2.05
C LYS A 196 17.43 1.98 1.03
N TYR A 197 16.49 2.90 1.31
CA TYR A 197 15.32 3.13 0.46
C TYR A 197 15.58 4.19 -0.57
N ASP A 198 14.88 4.10 -1.70
CA ASP A 198 14.83 5.15 -2.71
C ASP A 198 14.44 6.49 -2.06
N PRO A 199 15.19 7.59 -2.27
CA PRO A 199 14.87 8.89 -1.70
C PRO A 199 13.64 9.54 -2.32
N GLU A 200 13.05 8.99 -3.37
CA GLU A 200 11.84 9.49 -4.00
C GLU A 200 10.62 9.33 -3.09
N GLY A 201 9.72 10.32 -3.11
CA GLY A 201 8.53 10.40 -2.23
C GLY A 201 8.78 11.31 -1.03
N MET A 202 8.38 12.58 -1.17
CA MET A 202 8.65 13.67 -0.22
C MET A 202 8.01 13.47 1.14
N SER A 203 6.82 12.82 1.15
CA SER A 203 6.06 12.56 2.38
C SER A 203 6.39 11.22 3.02
N GLY A 204 7.19 10.41 2.35
CA GLY A 204 7.58 9.07 2.77
C GLY A 204 7.24 8.00 1.77
N ILE A 205 7.22 6.76 2.25
CA ILE A 205 6.96 5.55 1.46
C ILE A 205 5.78 4.81 2.05
N ILE A 206 4.90 4.30 1.19
CA ILE A 206 3.87 3.33 1.52
C ILE A 206 4.22 2.03 0.80
N ASN A 207 4.58 0.97 1.55
CA ASN A 207 4.93 -0.31 0.97
C ASN A 207 3.84 -1.34 1.29
N ILE A 208 3.14 -1.80 0.25
CA ILE A 208 2.11 -2.82 0.35
C ILE A 208 2.78 -4.19 0.27
N LYS A 209 2.78 -4.91 1.37
CA LYS A 209 3.27 -6.29 1.45
C LYS A 209 2.17 -7.26 1.06
N LEU A 210 2.42 -8.04 0.03
CA LEU A 210 1.53 -9.12 -0.39
C LEU A 210 1.91 -10.42 0.30
N LYS A 211 0.93 -11.25 0.59
CA LYS A 211 1.13 -12.60 1.18
C LYS A 211 1.94 -13.46 0.22
N GLU A 212 3.15 -13.76 0.57
CA GLU A 212 4.06 -14.58 -0.24
C GLU A 212 4.30 -15.96 0.35
N LYS A 213 4.20 -16.11 1.68
CA LYS A 213 4.47 -17.37 2.38
C LYS A 213 3.49 -17.63 3.52
N THR A 214 3.06 -18.87 3.65
CA THR A 214 2.53 -19.38 4.92
C THR A 214 3.72 -19.97 5.66
N SER A 215 4.28 -19.24 6.62
CA SER A 215 5.49 -19.62 7.32
C SER A 215 5.31 -20.96 8.06
N GLY A 216 6.20 -21.93 7.82
CA GLY A 216 6.41 -23.08 8.66
C GLY A 216 5.62 -24.34 8.33
N ALA A 217 4.62 -24.34 7.44
CA ALA A 217 3.85 -25.52 7.12
C ALA A 217 4.38 -26.23 5.85
N LEU A 218 4.83 -27.48 5.97
CA LEU A 218 5.17 -28.31 4.83
C LEU A 218 3.91 -28.82 4.12
N GLY A 219 3.96 -28.95 2.78
CA GLY A 219 2.88 -29.45 1.93
C GLY A 219 2.03 -28.35 1.29
N LEU A 220 0.82 -28.70 0.84
CA LEU A 220 -0.08 -27.78 0.12
C LEU A 220 -0.93 -26.96 1.09
N ASN A 221 -0.92 -25.67 0.94
CA ASN A 221 -1.83 -24.72 1.60
C ASN A 221 -2.33 -23.65 0.62
N GLY A 222 -3.39 -22.98 0.99
CA GLY A 222 -3.92 -21.92 0.14
C GLY A 222 -5.17 -21.25 0.68
N VAL A 223 -5.67 -20.30 -0.10
CA VAL A 223 -6.93 -19.61 0.18
C VAL A 223 -7.65 -19.30 -1.14
N ALA A 224 -8.97 -19.45 -1.14
CA ALA A 224 -9.84 -19.03 -2.22
C ALA A 224 -10.83 -18.00 -1.70
N ASN A 225 -11.09 -16.94 -2.47
CA ASN A 225 -12.00 -15.86 -2.11
C ASN A 225 -12.97 -15.57 -3.26
N LEU A 226 -14.20 -15.18 -2.91
CA LEU A 226 -15.20 -14.68 -3.84
C LEU A 226 -15.91 -13.50 -3.18
N ASN A 227 -16.05 -12.39 -3.91
CA ASN A 227 -16.72 -11.19 -3.44
C ASN A 227 -17.69 -10.71 -4.50
N ILE A 228 -18.92 -10.37 -4.11
CA ILE A 228 -19.96 -9.88 -5.00
C ILE A 228 -20.64 -8.69 -4.33
N GLY A 229 -20.94 -7.64 -5.10
CA GLY A 229 -21.59 -6.46 -4.55
C GLY A 229 -21.85 -5.35 -5.55
N GLY A 230 -22.15 -4.17 -5.02
CA GLY A 230 -22.42 -2.95 -5.75
C GLY A 230 -23.27 -1.98 -4.96
N PRO A 231 -23.56 -0.78 -5.47
CA PRO A 231 -24.54 0.12 -4.88
C PRO A 231 -25.95 -0.43 -5.01
N LEU A 232 -26.84 0.01 -4.12
CA LEU A 232 -28.24 -0.34 -4.19
C LEU A 232 -28.88 0.31 -5.44
N PRO A 233 -29.63 -0.44 -6.28
CA PRO A 233 -30.14 0.08 -7.55
C PRO A 233 -30.99 1.34 -7.45
N PHE A 234 -31.75 1.52 -6.36
CA PHE A 234 -32.58 2.70 -6.13
C PHE A 234 -31.77 3.95 -5.70
N MET A 235 -30.49 3.79 -5.36
CA MET A 235 -29.57 4.88 -5.04
C MET A 235 -28.81 5.38 -6.28
N VAL A 236 -28.91 4.68 -7.40
CA VAL A 236 -28.22 5.05 -8.64
C VAL A 236 -29.06 6.09 -9.39
N PRO A 237 -28.56 7.33 -9.59
CA PRO A 237 -29.28 8.38 -10.31
C PRO A 237 -29.33 8.09 -11.81
N ASP A 238 -30.37 8.59 -12.47
CA ASP A 238 -30.38 8.67 -13.92
C ASP A 238 -29.35 9.73 -14.38
N PRO A 239 -28.69 9.56 -15.51
CA PRO A 239 -28.85 8.53 -16.54
C PRO A 239 -28.01 7.25 -16.36
N LEU A 240 -27.42 7.01 -15.19
CA LEU A 240 -26.56 5.84 -14.96
C LEU A 240 -27.36 4.51 -14.95
N PRO A 241 -26.75 3.40 -15.39
CA PRO A 241 -27.38 2.09 -15.32
C PRO A 241 -27.62 1.67 -13.87
N LYS A 242 -28.81 1.18 -13.56
CA LYS A 242 -29.24 0.84 -12.20
C LYS A 242 -28.42 -0.28 -11.53
N ILE A 243 -27.71 -1.09 -12.32
CA ILE A 243 -26.86 -2.17 -11.84
C ILE A 243 -25.39 -1.80 -12.13
N ILE A 244 -24.61 -1.59 -11.07
CA ILE A 244 -23.17 -1.30 -11.10
C ILE A 244 -22.45 -2.42 -10.34
N PRO A 245 -22.13 -3.57 -11.03
CA PRO A 245 -21.69 -4.76 -10.34
C PRO A 245 -20.21 -4.73 -9.93
N THR A 246 -19.94 -5.41 -8.83
CA THR A 246 -18.60 -5.85 -8.45
C THR A 246 -18.65 -7.35 -8.24
N ALA A 247 -17.78 -8.11 -8.92
CA ALA A 247 -17.60 -9.54 -8.74
C ALA A 247 -16.13 -9.88 -8.90
N MET A 248 -15.48 -10.31 -7.83
CA MET A 248 -14.04 -10.58 -7.76
C MET A 248 -13.80 -11.96 -7.17
N GLY A 249 -12.97 -12.77 -7.82
CA GLY A 249 -12.52 -14.06 -7.32
C GLY A 249 -11.01 -14.13 -7.27
N SER A 250 -10.46 -14.85 -6.29
CA SER A 250 -9.03 -15.14 -6.21
C SER A 250 -8.75 -16.51 -5.62
N ILE A 251 -7.66 -17.11 -6.06
CA ILE A 251 -7.09 -18.33 -5.49
C ILE A 251 -5.58 -18.14 -5.32
N SER A 252 -5.07 -18.55 -4.17
CA SER A 252 -3.63 -18.58 -3.89
C SER A 252 -3.28 -19.94 -3.32
N LEU A 253 -2.31 -20.61 -3.92
CA LEU A 253 -1.82 -21.94 -3.54
C LEU A 253 -0.31 -21.86 -3.31
N ASN A 254 0.15 -22.56 -2.31
CA ASN A 254 1.55 -22.66 -1.96
C ASN A 254 1.88 -24.12 -1.59
N TYR A 255 2.94 -24.67 -2.19
CA TYR A 255 3.42 -26.01 -1.90
C TYR A 255 4.86 -25.95 -1.43
N THR A 256 5.07 -26.16 -0.15
CA THR A 256 6.37 -26.04 0.52
C THR A 256 6.94 -27.40 0.87
N THR A 257 8.21 -27.61 0.54
CA THR A 257 9.03 -28.75 0.95
C THR A 257 10.31 -28.24 1.62
N GLU A 258 11.16 -29.13 2.10
CA GLU A 258 12.47 -28.73 2.63
C GLU A 258 13.41 -28.12 1.58
N LYS A 259 13.27 -28.52 0.31
CA LYS A 259 14.17 -28.10 -0.78
C LYS A 259 13.61 -27.01 -1.68
N TYR A 260 12.28 -26.87 -1.76
CA TYR A 260 11.66 -25.88 -2.62
C TYR A 260 10.31 -25.42 -2.11
N ASN A 261 9.94 -24.25 -2.49
CA ASN A 261 8.64 -23.65 -2.29
C ASN A 261 8.07 -23.24 -3.65
N LEU A 262 6.95 -23.83 -4.08
CA LEU A 262 6.25 -23.45 -5.30
C LEU A 262 4.99 -22.68 -4.95
N PHE A 263 4.73 -21.60 -5.66
CA PHE A 263 3.53 -20.81 -5.44
C PHE A 263 2.83 -20.47 -6.75
N PHE A 264 1.51 -20.47 -6.65
CA PHE A 264 0.60 -20.07 -7.72
C PHE A 264 -0.47 -19.17 -7.13
N SER A 265 -0.75 -18.04 -7.79
CA SER A 265 -1.94 -17.24 -7.49
C SER A 265 -2.59 -16.78 -8.79
N ALA A 266 -3.91 -16.75 -8.78
CA ALA A 266 -4.70 -16.17 -9.86
C ALA A 266 -5.86 -15.38 -9.25
N ASP A 267 -6.13 -14.23 -9.79
CA ASP A 267 -7.26 -13.40 -9.45
C ASP A 267 -7.89 -12.82 -10.71
N GLY A 268 -9.18 -12.50 -10.61
CA GLY A 268 -9.87 -11.87 -11.71
C GLY A 268 -11.30 -11.53 -11.37
N GLY A 269 -11.85 -10.65 -12.19
CA GLY A 269 -13.23 -10.23 -12.02
C GLY A 269 -13.54 -8.89 -12.66
N GLN A 270 -14.67 -8.35 -12.24
CA GLN A 270 -15.18 -7.04 -12.63
C GLN A 270 -15.43 -6.19 -11.39
N ARG A 271 -14.98 -4.93 -11.45
CA ARG A 271 -15.35 -3.90 -10.46
C ARG A 271 -15.86 -2.68 -11.21
N SER A 272 -17.09 -2.29 -10.92
CA SER A 272 -17.70 -1.10 -11.49
C SER A 272 -17.96 -0.06 -10.40
N ARG A 273 -17.78 1.23 -10.73
CA ARG A 273 -18.05 2.36 -9.85
C ARG A 273 -18.83 3.42 -10.60
N GLY A 274 -19.80 4.03 -9.94
CA GLY A 274 -20.50 5.20 -10.42
C GLY A 274 -20.13 6.44 -9.62
N SER A 275 -20.13 7.59 -10.28
CA SER A 275 -19.97 8.90 -9.65
C SER A 275 -20.87 9.94 -10.30
N GLN A 276 -21.24 10.95 -9.52
CA GLN A 276 -21.88 12.14 -10.02
C GLN A 276 -21.11 13.37 -9.58
N GLY A 277 -21.00 14.36 -10.47
CA GLY A 277 -20.32 15.63 -10.25
C GLY A 277 -21.23 16.80 -10.58
N HIS A 278 -21.00 17.92 -9.89
CA HIS A 278 -21.63 19.20 -10.17
C HIS A 278 -20.56 20.29 -10.09
N SER A 279 -20.51 21.15 -11.11
CA SER A 279 -19.53 22.23 -11.18
C SER A 279 -20.21 23.53 -11.56
N ASN A 280 -19.85 24.60 -10.85
CA ASN A 280 -20.18 25.97 -11.22
C ASN A 280 -18.88 26.68 -11.59
N ILE A 281 -18.83 27.31 -12.76
CA ILE A 281 -17.66 27.97 -13.29
C ILE A 281 -18.05 29.42 -13.69
N GLU A 282 -17.47 30.38 -13.03
CA GLU A 282 -17.60 31.78 -13.39
C GLU A 282 -16.28 32.25 -14.00
N ARG A 283 -16.30 32.67 -15.24
CA ARG A 283 -15.15 33.32 -15.88
C ARG A 283 -15.26 34.82 -15.74
N LEU A 284 -14.19 35.42 -15.22
CA LEU A 284 -14.15 36.85 -14.87
C LEU A 284 -13.30 37.62 -15.90
N ARG A 285 -13.79 38.77 -16.35
CA ARG A 285 -13.04 39.71 -17.18
C ARG A 285 -13.10 41.09 -16.53
N HIS A 286 -11.94 41.63 -16.14
CA HIS A 286 -11.84 42.86 -15.37
C HIS A 286 -12.74 42.89 -14.10
N GLY A 287 -12.81 41.72 -13.41
CA GLY A 287 -13.60 41.60 -12.17
C GLY A 287 -15.10 41.37 -12.35
N SER A 288 -15.62 41.37 -13.59
CA SER A 288 -17.03 41.09 -13.91
C SER A 288 -17.17 39.70 -14.55
N ALA A 289 -18.16 38.93 -14.15
CA ALA A 289 -18.47 37.62 -14.78
C ALA A 289 -18.96 37.88 -16.23
N TRP A 290 -18.34 37.24 -17.22
CA TRP A 290 -18.76 37.25 -18.60
C TRP A 290 -19.33 35.89 -19.06
N SER A 291 -19.12 34.84 -18.28
CA SER A 291 -19.69 33.52 -18.49
C SER A 291 -19.95 32.86 -17.13
N HIS A 292 -21.07 32.19 -17.03
CA HIS A 292 -21.45 31.38 -15.88
C HIS A 292 -21.91 30.01 -16.40
N ASP A 293 -21.08 28.96 -16.18
CA ASP A 293 -21.30 27.61 -16.67
C ASP A 293 -21.65 26.67 -15.50
N THR A 294 -22.76 25.96 -15.65
CA THR A 294 -23.22 24.94 -14.72
C THR A 294 -23.10 23.59 -15.40
N ILE A 295 -22.31 22.69 -14.84
CA ILE A 295 -22.03 21.36 -15.42
C ILE A 295 -22.48 20.27 -14.47
N ASP A 296 -23.37 19.40 -14.94
CA ASP A 296 -23.72 18.15 -14.30
C ASP A 296 -23.06 16.97 -15.03
N GLN A 297 -22.33 16.14 -14.29
CA GLN A 297 -21.59 14.99 -14.83
C GLN A 297 -21.99 13.69 -14.15
N TYR A 298 -22.27 12.67 -14.93
CA TYR A 298 -22.57 11.31 -14.48
C TYR A 298 -21.62 10.34 -15.14
N SER A 299 -20.80 9.67 -14.34
CA SER A 299 -19.77 8.76 -14.85
C SER A 299 -19.93 7.35 -14.31
N ILE A 300 -19.71 6.37 -15.16
CA ILE A 300 -19.54 4.98 -14.78
C ILE A 300 -18.19 4.47 -15.29
N ARG A 301 -17.48 3.77 -14.42
CA ARG A 301 -16.20 3.13 -14.73
C ARG A 301 -16.32 1.64 -14.42
N GLY A 302 -16.11 0.80 -15.42
CA GLY A 302 -16.03 -0.66 -15.30
C GLY A 302 -14.59 -1.12 -15.53
N ASN A 303 -14.02 -1.81 -14.55
CA ASN A 303 -12.70 -2.43 -14.66
C ASN A 303 -12.87 -3.95 -14.70
N TYR A 304 -12.48 -4.58 -15.81
CA TYR A 304 -12.31 -6.02 -15.95
C TYR A 304 -10.83 -6.32 -15.78
N MET A 305 -10.49 -7.21 -14.88
CA MET A 305 -9.11 -7.46 -14.54
C MET A 305 -8.84 -8.93 -14.28
N GLY A 306 -7.58 -9.32 -14.50
CA GLY A 306 -7.10 -10.63 -14.14
C GLY A 306 -5.59 -10.62 -13.97
N SER A 307 -5.10 -11.41 -13.04
CA SER A 307 -3.68 -11.65 -12.87
C SER A 307 -3.40 -13.11 -12.58
N MET A 308 -2.21 -13.55 -12.96
CA MET A 308 -1.66 -14.86 -12.65
C MET A 308 -0.20 -14.69 -12.27
N LYS A 309 0.19 -15.22 -11.10
CA LYS A 309 1.58 -15.28 -10.66
C LYS A 309 1.96 -16.72 -10.42
N VAL A 310 3.07 -17.14 -10.99
CA VAL A 310 3.69 -18.44 -10.76
C VAL A 310 5.15 -18.25 -10.42
N GLY A 311 5.66 -19.05 -9.50
CA GLY A 311 7.06 -18.99 -9.16
C GLY A 311 7.48 -20.10 -8.23
N GLY A 312 8.78 -20.15 -8.01
CA GLY A 312 9.40 -21.10 -7.12
C GLY A 312 10.67 -20.55 -6.49
N GLU A 313 10.90 -20.94 -5.27
CA GLU A 313 12.15 -20.72 -4.55
C GLU A 313 12.79 -22.07 -4.31
N TYR A 314 14.05 -22.20 -4.70
CA TYR A 314 14.85 -23.39 -4.49
C TYR A 314 15.90 -23.13 -3.42
N TYR A 315 15.95 -23.99 -2.40
CA TYR A 315 16.92 -23.93 -1.32
C TYR A 315 18.05 -24.88 -1.64
N PHE A 316 19.21 -24.34 -2.04
CA PHE A 316 20.43 -25.14 -2.28
C PHE A 316 20.88 -25.80 -0.96
N ASP A 317 20.79 -25.00 0.11
CA ASP A 317 21.03 -25.37 1.50
C ASP A 317 20.27 -24.42 2.44
N SER A 318 20.49 -24.46 3.75
CA SER A 318 19.87 -23.58 4.74
C SER A 318 20.28 -22.10 4.61
N LYS A 319 21.33 -21.81 3.84
CA LYS A 319 21.95 -20.46 3.70
C LYS A 319 21.78 -19.86 2.33
N ASN A 320 21.51 -20.66 1.30
CA ASN A 320 21.44 -20.21 -0.09
C ASN A 320 20.10 -20.56 -0.71
N SER A 321 19.39 -19.55 -1.23
CA SER A 321 18.16 -19.74 -1.98
C SER A 321 18.11 -18.89 -3.25
N LEU A 322 17.40 -19.39 -4.25
CA LEU A 322 17.14 -18.74 -5.51
C LEU A 322 15.63 -18.75 -5.79
N LEU A 323 15.03 -17.58 -5.94
CA LEU A 323 13.63 -17.41 -6.31
C LEU A 323 13.54 -16.93 -7.75
N LEU A 324 12.68 -17.58 -8.53
CA LEU A 324 12.27 -17.14 -9.85
C LEU A 324 10.74 -17.03 -9.86
N SER A 325 10.20 -15.92 -10.36
CA SER A 325 8.75 -15.78 -10.55
C SER A 325 8.41 -14.99 -11.80
N TYR A 326 7.27 -15.35 -12.36
CA TYR A 326 6.63 -14.66 -13.47
C TYR A 326 5.22 -14.25 -13.06
N GLN A 327 4.86 -13.01 -13.36
CA GLN A 327 3.51 -12.51 -13.19
C GLN A 327 3.01 -11.94 -14.51
N LEU A 328 1.84 -12.42 -14.93
CA LEU A 328 1.03 -11.85 -15.99
C LEU A 328 -0.13 -11.09 -15.36
N ARG A 329 -0.35 -9.87 -15.78
CA ARG A 329 -1.49 -9.07 -15.36
C ARG A 329 -2.09 -8.40 -16.58
N GLY A 330 -3.42 -8.37 -16.67
CA GLY A 330 -4.11 -7.71 -17.75
C GLY A 330 -5.50 -7.25 -17.36
N GLY A 331 -6.05 -6.35 -18.15
CA GLY A 331 -7.40 -5.88 -17.92
C GLY A 331 -7.89 -4.95 -19.00
N LYS A 332 -9.20 -4.73 -18.98
CA LYS A 332 -9.88 -3.73 -19.80
C LYS A 332 -10.63 -2.78 -18.86
N ARG A 333 -10.41 -1.48 -19.06
CA ARG A 333 -11.12 -0.40 -18.38
C ARG A 333 -12.04 0.27 -19.40
N HIS A 334 -13.29 0.37 -19.05
CA HIS A 334 -14.30 1.11 -19.81
C HIS A 334 -14.85 2.23 -18.92
N ARG A 335 -14.80 3.48 -19.41
CA ARG A 335 -15.40 4.63 -18.74
C ARG A 335 -16.38 5.31 -19.70
N THR A 336 -17.58 5.55 -19.20
CA THR A 336 -18.56 6.40 -19.88
C THR A 336 -18.90 7.56 -18.95
N SER A 337 -18.97 8.77 -19.50
CA SER A 337 -19.33 9.98 -18.78
C SER A 337 -20.34 10.76 -19.60
N ASN A 338 -21.49 11.06 -19.01
CA ASN A 338 -22.50 11.96 -19.57
C ASN A 338 -22.36 13.31 -18.88
N ILE A 339 -22.21 14.35 -19.66
CA ILE A 339 -22.02 15.72 -19.23
C ILE A 339 -23.13 16.57 -19.80
N PHE A 340 -23.76 17.38 -18.96
CA PHE A 340 -24.79 18.35 -19.33
C PHE A 340 -24.27 19.70 -18.87
N SER A 341 -24.09 20.63 -19.81
CA SER A 341 -23.60 21.98 -19.55
C SER A 341 -24.64 23.03 -19.97
N HIS A 342 -24.80 24.01 -19.11
CA HIS A 342 -25.58 25.22 -19.33
C HIS A 342 -24.70 26.45 -19.06
N ASP A 343 -24.24 27.11 -20.10
CA ASP A 343 -23.34 28.28 -20.02
C ASP A 343 -24.09 29.56 -20.39
N LEU A 344 -24.26 30.42 -19.40
CA LEU A 344 -24.81 31.78 -19.57
C LEU A 344 -23.68 32.72 -19.90
N LEU A 345 -23.65 33.19 -21.16
CA LEU A 345 -22.74 34.21 -21.64
C LEU A 345 -23.34 35.62 -21.46
N THR A 346 -22.51 36.65 -21.48
CA THR A 346 -22.98 38.05 -21.41
C THR A 346 -23.98 38.39 -22.52
N ASP A 347 -23.83 37.78 -23.68
CA ASP A 347 -24.60 38.02 -24.90
C ASP A 347 -25.40 36.81 -25.39
N GLY A 348 -25.47 35.72 -24.59
CA GLY A 348 -26.18 34.55 -25.04
C GLY A 348 -26.22 33.35 -24.06
N ILE A 349 -26.71 32.24 -24.58
CA ILE A 349 -26.77 30.94 -23.89
C ILE A 349 -26.10 29.92 -24.80
N LEU A 350 -25.25 29.08 -24.22
CA LEU A 350 -24.60 27.97 -24.89
C LEU A 350 -24.85 26.69 -24.11
N ASP A 351 -25.82 25.89 -24.57
CA ASP A 351 -26.13 24.59 -23.98
C ASP A 351 -25.48 23.45 -24.78
N TYR A 352 -24.87 22.52 -24.09
CA TYR A 352 -24.39 21.32 -24.76
C TYR A 352 -24.54 20.06 -23.91
N THR A 353 -24.67 18.93 -24.58
CA THR A 353 -24.54 17.61 -23.98
C THR A 353 -23.29 16.94 -24.53
N GLN A 354 -22.58 16.23 -23.69
CA GLN A 354 -21.38 15.53 -24.08
C GLN A 354 -21.37 14.09 -23.56
N LEU A 355 -21.00 13.18 -24.42
CA LEU A 355 -20.74 11.78 -24.11
C LEU A 355 -19.26 11.47 -24.30
N ASP A 356 -18.59 11.14 -23.20
CA ASP A 356 -17.23 10.65 -23.23
C ASP A 356 -17.22 9.14 -23.03
N THR A 357 -16.51 8.47 -23.89
CA THR A 357 -16.24 7.04 -23.76
C THR A 357 -14.74 6.80 -23.86
N ASN A 358 -14.18 6.05 -22.93
CA ASN A 358 -12.75 5.74 -22.92
C ASN A 358 -12.56 4.25 -22.61
N ASP A 359 -11.96 3.54 -23.56
CA ASP A 359 -11.60 2.12 -23.48
C ASP A 359 -10.09 1.98 -23.41
N ASN A 360 -9.57 1.37 -22.35
CA ASN A 360 -8.16 1.06 -22.22
C ASN A 360 -7.98 -0.44 -21.93
N ALA A 361 -7.17 -1.10 -22.73
CA ALA A 361 -6.75 -2.47 -22.48
C ALA A 361 -5.25 -2.50 -22.17
N ASN A 362 -4.86 -3.23 -21.14
CA ASN A 362 -3.46 -3.36 -20.76
C ASN A 362 -3.06 -4.81 -20.53
N VAL A 363 -1.80 -5.10 -20.83
CA VAL A 363 -1.12 -6.35 -20.47
C VAL A 363 0.24 -5.99 -19.92
N ASN A 364 0.61 -6.60 -18.78
CA ASN A 364 1.89 -6.41 -18.13
C ASN A 364 2.53 -7.76 -17.76
N HIS A 365 3.78 -7.94 -18.16
CA HIS A 365 4.62 -9.10 -17.86
C HIS A 365 5.69 -8.65 -16.86
N VAL A 366 5.83 -9.34 -15.73
CA VAL A 366 6.84 -9.05 -14.71
C VAL A 366 7.63 -10.32 -14.40
N PHE A 367 8.95 -10.25 -14.57
CA PHE A 367 9.90 -11.31 -14.26
C PHE A 367 10.72 -10.90 -13.05
N ASN A 368 10.83 -11.76 -12.07
CA ASN A 368 11.65 -11.51 -10.88
C ASN A 368 12.64 -12.64 -10.68
N LEU A 369 13.86 -12.26 -10.38
CA LEU A 369 14.95 -13.14 -9.95
C LEU A 369 15.48 -12.59 -8.63
N SER A 370 15.58 -13.42 -7.60
CA SER A 370 16.11 -13.04 -6.29
C SER A 370 17.03 -14.14 -5.77
N TYR A 371 18.23 -13.77 -5.37
CA TYR A 371 19.19 -14.66 -4.74
C TYR A 371 19.51 -14.16 -3.35
N ILE A 372 19.43 -15.07 -2.37
CA ILE A 372 19.74 -14.79 -0.97
C ILE A 372 20.87 -15.71 -0.53
N LYS A 373 21.89 -15.13 0.08
CA LYS A 373 23.00 -15.85 0.70
C LYS A 373 23.18 -15.40 2.15
N LYS A 374 22.90 -16.28 3.10
CA LYS A 374 23.23 -16.11 4.52
C LYS A 374 24.63 -16.69 4.76
N PHE A 375 25.45 -15.98 5.49
CA PHE A 375 26.79 -16.43 5.87
C PHE A 375 26.73 -17.17 7.23
N ASP A 376 27.88 -17.69 7.69
CA ASP A 376 27.96 -18.41 8.96
C ASP A 376 27.80 -17.50 10.19
N GLU A 377 28.12 -16.21 10.02
CA GLU A 377 27.95 -15.20 11.06
C GLU A 377 26.48 -14.76 11.15
N LYS A 378 25.99 -14.56 12.35
CA LYS A 378 24.62 -14.10 12.63
C LYS A 378 24.37 -12.78 11.85
N ASP A 379 23.21 -12.69 11.18
CA ASP A 379 22.73 -11.50 10.45
C ASP A 379 23.61 -11.04 9.26
N ARG A 380 24.64 -11.78 8.88
CA ARG A 380 25.44 -11.49 7.68
C ARG A 380 24.77 -12.06 6.44
N GLU A 381 24.31 -11.19 5.56
CA GLU A 381 23.48 -11.57 4.42
C GLU A 381 23.84 -10.77 3.17
N LEU A 382 23.78 -11.43 2.00
CA LEU A 382 23.81 -10.82 0.67
C LEU A 382 22.50 -11.14 -0.02
N THR A 383 21.81 -10.10 -0.52
CA THR A 383 20.63 -10.25 -1.38
C THR A 383 20.90 -9.61 -2.73
N ALA A 384 20.50 -10.26 -3.81
CA ALA A 384 20.59 -9.72 -5.16
C ALA A 384 19.25 -9.96 -5.87
N ASP A 385 18.60 -8.87 -6.27
CA ASP A 385 17.28 -8.86 -6.89
C ASP A 385 17.37 -8.24 -8.27
N ALA A 386 16.69 -8.84 -9.25
CA ALA A 386 16.47 -8.27 -10.56
C ALA A 386 15.00 -8.38 -10.92
N THR A 387 14.38 -7.26 -11.32
CA THR A 387 13.01 -7.23 -11.80
C THR A 387 12.99 -6.60 -13.18
N PHE A 388 12.43 -7.33 -14.15
CA PHE A 388 12.19 -6.81 -15.49
C PHE A 388 10.69 -6.80 -15.78
N SER A 389 10.17 -5.69 -16.26
CA SER A 389 8.76 -5.56 -16.62
C SER A 389 8.58 -5.03 -18.04
N MET A 390 7.53 -5.53 -18.72
CA MET A 390 7.08 -5.06 -20.02
C MET A 390 5.59 -4.84 -19.98
N ARG A 391 5.16 -3.63 -20.27
CA ARG A 391 3.75 -3.26 -20.32
C ARG A 391 3.38 -2.73 -21.70
N HIS A 392 2.20 -3.14 -22.15
CA HIS A 392 1.56 -2.64 -23.34
C HIS A 392 0.16 -2.16 -22.99
N VAL A 393 -0.21 -0.96 -23.45
CA VAL A 393 -1.53 -0.36 -23.25
C VAL A 393 -2.05 0.13 -24.58
N LYS A 394 -3.27 -0.29 -24.92
CA LYS A 394 -4.04 0.25 -26.06
C LYS A 394 -5.24 1.00 -25.51
N GLY A 395 -5.45 2.21 -25.99
CA GLY A 395 -6.55 3.08 -25.59
C GLY A 395 -7.32 3.60 -26.79
N ASN A 396 -8.64 3.64 -26.66
CA ASN A 396 -9.54 4.30 -27.61
C ASN A 396 -10.48 5.20 -26.83
N GLY A 397 -10.54 6.47 -27.20
CA GLY A 397 -11.44 7.45 -26.61
C GLY A 397 -12.33 8.12 -27.65
N TRP A 398 -13.57 8.37 -27.30
CA TRP A 398 -14.53 9.14 -28.09
C TRP A 398 -15.13 10.19 -27.18
N GLN A 399 -15.16 11.43 -27.66
CA GLN A 399 -15.81 12.57 -27.05
C GLN A 399 -16.77 13.12 -28.09
N GLU A 400 -18.05 12.94 -27.83
CA GLU A 400 -19.13 13.41 -28.69
C GLU A 400 -19.83 14.56 -28.00
N GLN A 401 -19.88 15.71 -28.64
CA GLN A 401 -20.46 16.92 -28.09
C GLN A 401 -21.53 17.47 -29.05
N SER A 402 -22.71 17.74 -28.53
CA SER A 402 -23.84 18.31 -29.27
C SER A 402 -24.27 19.59 -28.63
N PHE A 403 -24.16 20.69 -29.35
CA PHE A 403 -24.68 22.01 -28.96
C PHE A 403 -26.11 22.13 -29.41
N ARG A 404 -26.98 22.63 -28.57
CA ARG A 404 -28.41 22.82 -28.85
C ARG A 404 -28.90 24.11 -28.27
N ASP A 405 -29.95 24.67 -28.90
CA ASP A 405 -30.66 25.89 -28.44
C ASP A 405 -29.72 27.07 -28.17
N THR A 406 -28.64 27.20 -28.96
CA THR A 406 -27.64 28.24 -28.80
C THR A 406 -28.23 29.62 -29.13
N LEU A 407 -28.23 30.51 -28.16
CA LEU A 407 -28.70 31.91 -28.30
C LEU A 407 -27.50 32.86 -28.28
N ILE A 408 -27.38 33.76 -29.25
CA ILE A 408 -26.42 34.87 -29.22
C ILE A 408 -27.19 36.18 -29.44
N ASN A 409 -26.99 37.14 -28.57
CA ASN A 409 -27.75 38.40 -28.54
C ASN A 409 -29.27 38.19 -28.52
N GLY A 410 -29.76 37.10 -27.85
CA GLY A 410 -31.18 36.76 -27.80
C GLY A 410 -31.76 36.21 -29.10
N ILE A 411 -30.94 35.86 -30.10
CA ILE A 411 -31.35 35.30 -31.38
C ILE A 411 -30.95 33.82 -31.39
N TYR A 412 -31.94 32.97 -31.64
CA TYR A 412 -31.68 31.55 -31.93
C TYR A 412 -31.41 31.36 -33.42
N ASN A 413 -30.31 30.69 -33.76
CA ASN A 413 -30.02 30.27 -35.13
C ASN A 413 -29.63 28.78 -35.13
N PRO A 414 -30.39 27.89 -35.77
CA PRO A 414 -30.10 26.49 -35.86
C PRO A 414 -28.72 26.15 -36.46
N MET A 415 -28.11 27.09 -37.21
CA MET A 415 -26.74 26.92 -37.72
C MET A 415 -25.67 27.00 -36.62
N TRP A 416 -26.02 27.45 -35.40
CA TRP A 416 -25.11 27.42 -34.25
C TRP A 416 -25.18 26.14 -33.46
N ASP A 417 -26.21 25.30 -33.69
CA ASP A 417 -26.28 23.97 -33.15
C ASP A 417 -25.27 23.10 -33.90
N ARG A 418 -24.20 22.69 -33.18
CA ARG A 418 -23.06 22.03 -33.79
C ARG A 418 -22.88 20.63 -33.20
N TYR A 419 -22.31 19.76 -34.03
CA TYR A 419 -21.86 18.46 -33.63
C TYR A 419 -20.33 18.41 -33.73
N TYR A 420 -19.70 17.97 -32.66
CA TYR A 420 -18.27 17.82 -32.59
C TYR A 420 -17.93 16.43 -32.07
N LEU A 421 -17.04 15.72 -32.78
CA LEU A 421 -16.53 14.41 -32.38
C LEU A 421 -15.01 14.43 -32.35
N ARG A 422 -14.43 14.14 -31.18
CA ARG A 422 -13.01 13.88 -31.01
C ARG A 422 -12.78 12.40 -30.75
N GLN A 423 -11.90 11.78 -31.54
CA GLN A 423 -11.47 10.42 -31.38
C GLN A 423 -10.00 10.38 -30.98
N THR A 424 -9.64 9.56 -30.00
CA THR A 424 -8.27 9.35 -29.56
C THR A 424 -7.91 7.89 -29.70
N GLU A 425 -6.79 7.61 -30.36
CA GLU A 425 -6.18 6.28 -30.43
C GLU A 425 -4.82 6.34 -29.77
N SER A 426 -4.55 5.48 -28.79
CA SER A 426 -3.26 5.47 -28.09
C SER A 426 -2.67 4.07 -28.02
N GLU A 427 -1.36 3.99 -28.19
CA GLU A 427 -0.59 2.78 -28.01
C GLU A 427 0.70 3.09 -27.25
N ASN A 428 0.81 2.57 -26.04
CA ASN A 428 1.88 2.90 -25.12
C ASN A 428 2.64 1.63 -24.74
N HIS A 429 3.97 1.68 -24.86
CA HIS A 429 4.87 0.63 -24.43
C HIS A 429 5.73 1.14 -23.26
N HIS A 430 5.92 0.32 -22.25
CA HIS A 430 6.82 0.66 -21.15
C HIS A 430 7.65 -0.56 -20.78
N LYS A 431 8.97 -0.41 -20.79
CA LYS A 431 9.93 -1.39 -20.28
C LYS A 431 10.61 -0.80 -19.06
N ALA A 432 10.83 -1.61 -18.03
CA ALA A 432 11.58 -1.18 -16.87
C ALA A 432 12.46 -2.31 -16.34
N LEU A 433 13.64 -1.96 -15.86
CA LEU A 433 14.60 -2.85 -15.22
C LEU A 433 15.03 -2.26 -13.88
N ASN A 434 14.90 -3.04 -12.81
CA ASN A 434 15.43 -2.72 -11.49
C ASN A 434 16.41 -3.81 -11.07
N ILE A 435 17.61 -3.41 -10.66
CA ILE A 435 18.64 -4.29 -10.11
C ILE A 435 19.00 -3.74 -8.74
N LYS A 436 18.91 -4.59 -7.70
CA LYS A 436 19.26 -4.23 -6.33
C LYS A 436 20.16 -5.27 -5.72
N VAL A 437 21.27 -4.83 -5.16
CA VAL A 437 22.20 -5.68 -4.42
C VAL A 437 22.42 -5.07 -3.04
N ASN A 438 22.12 -5.83 -1.99
CA ASN A 438 22.27 -5.40 -0.61
C ASN A 438 23.21 -6.36 0.11
N TYR A 439 24.08 -5.83 0.95
CA TYR A 439 24.95 -6.60 1.81
C TYR A 439 24.87 -6.06 3.24
N VAL A 440 24.58 -6.95 4.17
CA VAL A 440 24.56 -6.69 5.61
C VAL A 440 25.81 -7.33 6.22
N HIS A 441 26.58 -6.53 6.96
CA HIS A 441 27.79 -6.98 7.65
C HIS A 441 27.73 -6.57 9.13
N PRO A 442 27.43 -7.51 10.05
CA PRO A 442 27.58 -7.27 11.46
C PRO A 442 29.07 -7.20 11.79
N PHE A 443 29.53 -6.16 12.47
CA PHE A 443 30.96 -5.98 12.84
C PHE A 443 31.17 -5.86 14.36
N ALA A 444 30.07 -5.81 15.13
CA ALA A 444 30.06 -5.93 16.58
C ALA A 444 28.72 -6.55 17.04
N GLU A 445 28.58 -6.88 18.33
CA GLU A 445 27.38 -7.56 18.85
C GLU A 445 26.06 -6.89 18.46
N THR A 446 26.03 -5.55 18.46
CA THR A 446 24.84 -4.76 18.19
C THR A 446 24.96 -3.84 16.97
N TRP A 447 26.16 -3.78 16.33
CA TRP A 447 26.41 -2.86 15.22
C TRP A 447 26.51 -3.59 13.89
N LYS A 448 25.87 -3.04 12.87
CA LYS A 448 25.93 -3.55 11.51
C LYS A 448 26.12 -2.43 10.49
N LEU A 449 26.81 -2.78 9.43
CA LEU A 449 26.91 -2.00 8.19
C LEU A 449 25.93 -2.62 7.18
N GLU A 450 25.02 -1.84 6.64
CA GLU A 450 24.22 -2.19 5.48
C GLU A 450 24.69 -1.34 4.29
N THR A 451 25.10 -1.97 3.19
CA THR A 451 25.52 -1.28 1.99
C THR A 451 24.94 -1.93 0.75
N GLY A 452 24.81 -1.17 -0.31
CA GLY A 452 24.28 -1.72 -1.54
C GLY A 452 24.22 -0.76 -2.69
N TYR A 453 23.79 -1.32 -3.80
CA TYR A 453 23.54 -0.65 -5.06
C TYR A 453 22.10 -0.88 -5.50
N GLU A 454 21.48 0.16 -6.06
CA GLU A 454 20.19 0.06 -6.75
C GLU A 454 20.27 0.85 -8.06
N GLY A 455 20.02 0.14 -9.17
CA GLY A 455 19.91 0.72 -10.51
C GLY A 455 18.51 0.56 -11.05
N ARG A 456 17.83 1.66 -11.40
CA ARG A 456 16.52 1.68 -12.03
C ARG A 456 16.62 2.33 -13.40
N MET A 457 16.05 1.67 -14.40
CA MET A 457 16.03 2.11 -15.79
C MET A 457 14.62 1.95 -16.33
N ASP A 458 14.04 3.02 -16.86
CA ASP A 458 12.69 3.10 -17.37
C ASP A 458 12.70 3.63 -18.80
N TRP A 459 11.97 2.98 -19.70
CA TRP A 459 11.86 3.31 -21.12
C TRP A 459 10.39 3.33 -21.57
N PRO A 460 9.60 4.34 -21.18
CA PRO A 460 8.27 4.52 -21.73
C PRO A 460 8.33 5.12 -23.14
N ASP A 461 7.45 4.60 -23.99
CA ASP A 461 7.18 5.04 -25.34
C ASP A 461 5.66 5.27 -25.45
N GLN A 462 5.26 6.50 -25.75
CA GLN A 462 3.87 6.91 -25.72
C GLN A 462 3.48 7.51 -27.06
N ASN A 463 2.50 6.90 -27.69
CA ASN A 463 1.93 7.34 -28.94
C ASN A 463 0.42 7.57 -28.75
N ALA A 464 -0.06 8.79 -29.05
CA ALA A 464 -1.46 9.15 -29.03
C ALA A 464 -1.79 9.94 -30.30
N VAL A 465 -2.75 9.46 -31.05
CA VAL A 465 -3.22 10.06 -32.29
C VAL A 465 -4.65 10.55 -32.08
N TYR A 466 -4.88 11.81 -32.41
CA TYR A 466 -6.17 12.46 -32.29
C TYR A 466 -6.78 12.76 -33.65
N PHE A 467 -8.06 12.48 -33.78
CA PHE A 467 -8.88 12.86 -34.91
C PHE A 467 -10.02 13.75 -34.43
N ARG A 468 -10.33 14.76 -35.24
CA ARG A 468 -11.51 15.62 -35.07
C ARG A 468 -12.47 15.41 -36.23
N THR A 469 -13.74 15.40 -35.91
CA THR A 469 -14.82 15.45 -36.91
C THR A 469 -15.67 16.64 -36.61
N GLU A 470 -15.74 17.57 -37.57
CA GLU A 470 -16.48 18.81 -37.48
C GLU A 470 -17.51 18.88 -38.61
N TYR A 471 -18.58 19.62 -38.35
CA TYR A 471 -19.58 19.88 -39.39
C TYR A 471 -19.09 21.04 -40.26
N ASP A 472 -19.05 20.82 -41.61
CA ASP A 472 -18.74 21.85 -42.56
C ASP A 472 -20.06 22.51 -43.07
N ASP A 473 -20.27 23.76 -42.65
CA ASP A 473 -21.48 24.52 -42.99
C ASP A 473 -21.63 24.81 -44.49
N LEU A 474 -20.53 24.77 -45.27
CA LEU A 474 -20.55 25.03 -46.71
C LEU A 474 -20.97 23.79 -47.50
N THR A 475 -20.49 22.63 -47.09
CA THR A 475 -20.76 21.39 -47.79
C THR A 475 -21.90 20.58 -47.15
N HIS A 476 -22.38 20.98 -45.96
CA HIS A 476 -23.36 20.26 -45.13
C HIS A 476 -22.94 18.82 -44.86
N THR A 477 -21.61 18.59 -44.69
CA THR A 477 -21.04 17.25 -44.44
C THR A 477 -20.16 17.27 -43.18
N LEU A 478 -20.04 16.09 -42.56
CA LEU A 478 -19.07 15.86 -41.46
C LEU A 478 -17.69 15.62 -42.09
N PHE A 479 -16.71 16.42 -41.69
CA PHE A 479 -15.33 16.30 -42.16
C PHE A 479 -14.45 15.80 -41.03
N ARG A 480 -13.78 14.62 -41.22
CA ARG A 480 -12.83 14.04 -40.25
C ARG A 480 -11.40 14.35 -40.69
N TYR A 481 -10.61 14.89 -39.81
CA TYR A 481 -9.21 15.17 -40.07
C TYR A 481 -8.30 14.74 -38.89
N HIS A 482 -7.02 14.55 -39.17
CA HIS A 482 -6.00 14.25 -38.17
C HIS A 482 -5.61 15.54 -37.48
N ASP A 483 -5.83 15.60 -36.15
CA ASP A 483 -5.39 16.72 -35.32
C ASP A 483 -3.90 16.55 -34.98
N THR A 484 -3.04 17.11 -35.82
CA THR A 484 -1.58 17.01 -35.66
C THR A 484 -1.08 17.83 -34.47
N ILE A 485 -1.82 18.85 -34.03
CA ILE A 485 -1.47 19.66 -32.85
C ILE A 485 -1.68 18.85 -31.56
N SER A 486 -2.76 18.05 -31.49
CA SER A 486 -3.07 17.21 -30.35
C SER A 486 -2.45 15.79 -30.45
N SER A 487 -1.84 15.37 -31.54
CA SER A 487 -1.20 14.07 -31.68
C SER A 487 0.25 14.11 -31.22
N THR A 488 0.67 13.13 -30.42
CA THR A 488 2.03 13.09 -29.83
C THR A 488 2.63 11.70 -29.92
N HIS A 489 3.93 11.64 -30.14
CA HIS A 489 4.72 10.44 -29.99
C HIS A 489 5.99 10.76 -29.19
N PHE A 490 5.93 10.53 -27.88
CA PHE A 490 6.97 10.93 -26.94
C PHE A 490 7.71 9.73 -26.37
N ASN A 491 9.01 9.71 -26.59
CA ASN A 491 9.93 8.75 -26.01
C ASN A 491 10.66 9.35 -24.81
N TYR A 492 10.80 8.53 -23.78
CA TYR A 492 11.43 8.94 -22.54
C TYR A 492 12.38 7.86 -22.01
N THR A 493 13.51 8.26 -21.51
CA THR A 493 14.48 7.39 -20.84
C THR A 493 14.85 8.01 -19.51
N GLN A 494 14.60 7.29 -18.42
CA GLN A 494 15.03 7.68 -17.10
C GLN A 494 15.92 6.60 -16.51
N GLN A 495 17.08 6.99 -15.96
CA GLN A 495 17.97 6.09 -15.26
C GLN A 495 18.37 6.72 -13.93
N THR A 496 18.36 5.90 -12.88
CA THR A 496 18.81 6.29 -11.54
C THR A 496 19.72 5.20 -11.00
N HIS A 497 20.93 5.57 -10.61
CA HIS A 497 21.94 4.68 -10.07
C HIS A 497 22.32 5.17 -8.67
N GLY A 498 21.98 4.43 -7.63
CA GLY A 498 22.22 4.76 -6.23
C GLY A 498 23.18 3.80 -5.55
N LEU A 499 24.19 4.35 -4.87
CA LEU A 499 25.01 3.63 -3.92
C LEU A 499 24.68 4.13 -2.52
N TYR A 500 24.55 3.23 -1.57
CA TYR A 500 24.27 3.61 -0.19
C TYR A 500 25.10 2.82 0.82
N ALA A 501 25.31 3.44 1.98
CA ALA A 501 25.84 2.82 3.17
C ALA A 501 25.09 3.34 4.39
N THR A 502 24.76 2.45 5.30
CA THR A 502 24.08 2.74 6.57
C THR A 502 24.78 1.98 7.69
N VAL A 503 25.16 2.69 8.74
CA VAL A 503 25.72 2.09 9.96
C VAL A 503 24.69 2.29 11.07
N GLY A 504 24.33 1.21 11.76
CA GLY A 504 23.36 1.25 12.84
C GLY A 504 23.67 0.24 13.93
N GLY A 505 23.27 0.57 15.17
CA GLY A 505 23.47 -0.29 16.33
C GLY A 505 23.05 0.36 17.63
N LYS A 506 23.25 -0.36 18.73
CA LYS A 506 23.00 0.11 20.09
C LYS A 506 24.30 0.62 20.71
N PHE A 507 24.27 1.84 21.28
CA PHE A 507 25.35 2.33 22.14
C PHE A 507 25.26 1.70 23.54
N ASN A 508 24.05 1.47 24.02
CA ASN A 508 23.73 0.82 25.28
C ASN A 508 22.27 0.32 25.23
N ASP A 509 21.76 -0.25 26.33
CA ASP A 509 20.38 -0.78 26.42
C ASP A 509 19.28 0.25 26.16
N HIS A 510 19.62 1.55 26.26
CA HIS A 510 18.65 2.64 26.09
C HIS A 510 18.81 3.39 24.76
N LEU A 511 20.01 3.52 24.22
CA LEU A 511 20.29 4.37 23.08
C LEU A 511 20.70 3.55 21.84
N SER A 512 19.91 3.65 20.78
CA SER A 512 20.19 3.12 19.46
C SER A 512 20.32 4.24 18.44
N ALA A 513 21.21 4.07 17.46
CA ALA A 513 21.37 5.02 16.38
C ALA A 513 21.56 4.33 15.03
N GLN A 514 21.14 5.01 13.98
CA GLN A 514 21.40 4.61 12.61
C GLN A 514 21.70 5.87 11.79
N ALA A 515 22.83 5.89 11.09
CA ALA A 515 23.21 6.95 10.17
C ALA A 515 23.50 6.35 8.79
N GLY A 516 23.05 7.01 7.74
CA GLY A 516 23.21 6.54 6.40
C GLY A 516 23.43 7.67 5.39
N LEU A 517 24.10 7.34 4.30
CA LEU A 517 24.25 8.20 3.14
C LEU A 517 23.96 7.39 1.88
N ARG A 518 23.15 7.96 1.02
CA ARG A 518 22.92 7.48 -0.35
C ARG A 518 23.34 8.57 -1.31
N VAL A 519 24.06 8.20 -2.37
CA VAL A 519 24.43 9.10 -3.46
C VAL A 519 23.85 8.54 -4.75
N GLU A 520 23.13 9.36 -5.49
CA GLU A 520 22.50 8.97 -6.74
C GLU A 520 22.99 9.79 -7.92
N TYR A 521 23.22 9.09 -9.03
CA TYR A 521 23.30 9.66 -10.37
C TYR A 521 21.97 9.47 -11.06
N SER A 522 21.36 10.56 -11.54
CA SER A 522 20.13 10.55 -12.31
C SER A 522 20.39 11.07 -13.72
N TYR A 523 19.87 10.35 -14.72
CA TYR A 523 19.87 10.73 -16.12
C TYR A 523 18.46 10.67 -16.67
N LEU A 524 18.07 11.67 -17.44
CA LEU A 524 16.78 11.81 -18.05
C LEU A 524 16.93 12.36 -19.46
N LEU A 525 16.28 11.69 -20.42
CA LEU A 525 16.14 12.12 -21.80
C LEU A 525 14.69 11.91 -22.23
N GLY A 526 14.02 12.97 -22.67
CA GLY A 526 12.71 12.93 -23.28
C GLY A 526 12.73 13.67 -24.61
N TYR A 527 12.06 13.15 -25.63
CA TYR A 527 11.93 13.82 -26.92
C TYR A 527 10.67 13.40 -27.67
N ASP A 528 10.10 14.35 -28.40
CA ASP A 528 9.07 14.02 -29.39
C ASP A 528 9.72 13.38 -30.62
N VAL A 529 9.19 12.20 -31.03
CA VAL A 529 9.73 11.41 -32.15
C VAL A 529 9.58 12.17 -33.48
N ASN A 530 8.52 12.99 -33.60
CA ASN A 530 8.23 13.76 -34.81
C ASN A 530 9.09 15.03 -34.89
N HIS A 531 9.49 15.60 -33.73
CA HIS A 531 10.24 16.85 -33.62
C HIS A 531 11.45 16.74 -32.66
N PRO A 532 12.36 15.77 -32.84
CA PRO A 532 13.39 15.46 -31.85
C PRO A 532 14.44 16.56 -31.62
N ALA A 533 14.59 17.48 -32.57
CA ALA A 533 15.58 18.56 -32.49
C ALA A 533 15.09 19.76 -31.69
N THR A 534 13.77 19.99 -31.62
CA THR A 534 13.16 21.15 -30.97
C THR A 534 12.55 20.82 -29.61
N ASP A 535 12.00 19.59 -29.45
CA ASP A 535 11.18 19.22 -28.33
C ASP A 535 11.86 18.13 -27.49
N SER A 536 13.11 18.38 -27.07
CA SER A 536 13.91 17.46 -26.27
C SER A 536 14.25 18.03 -24.90
N VAL A 537 14.16 17.19 -23.88
CA VAL A 537 14.58 17.46 -22.49
C VAL A 537 15.73 16.55 -22.15
N ARG A 538 16.85 17.09 -21.70
CA ARG A 538 17.98 16.30 -21.22
C ARG A 538 18.51 16.87 -19.90
N LYS A 539 18.51 16.02 -18.85
CA LYS A 539 19.01 16.38 -17.52
C LYS A 539 19.89 15.28 -16.97
N SER A 540 20.94 15.64 -16.24
CA SER A 540 21.77 14.71 -15.48
C SER A 540 22.37 15.40 -14.26
N TYR A 541 22.35 14.72 -13.11
CA TYR A 541 22.85 15.29 -11.86
C TYR A 541 23.22 14.21 -10.84
N TRP A 542 24.10 14.59 -9.90
CA TRP A 542 24.49 13.81 -8.73
C TRP A 542 23.94 14.47 -7.47
N GLU A 543 23.31 13.69 -6.59
CA GLU A 543 22.72 14.21 -5.35
C GLU A 543 22.94 13.28 -4.16
N PRO A 544 23.36 13.82 -2.99
CA PRO A 544 23.45 13.08 -1.75
C PRO A 544 22.14 13.12 -0.95
N TYR A 545 21.81 12.00 -0.32
CA TYR A 545 20.62 11.81 0.54
C TYR A 545 21.05 11.25 1.90
N PRO A 546 21.45 12.11 2.85
CA PRO A 546 21.76 11.71 4.23
C PRO A 546 20.51 11.35 5.02
N THR A 547 20.66 10.40 5.94
CA THR A 547 19.64 9.98 6.90
C THR A 547 20.24 9.79 8.29
N LEU A 548 19.45 10.10 9.33
CA LEU A 548 19.81 9.90 10.73
C LEU A 548 18.58 9.46 11.50
N HIS A 549 18.71 8.39 12.30
CA HIS A 549 17.69 7.94 13.24
C HIS A 549 18.34 7.72 14.59
N LEU A 550 17.75 8.27 15.63
CA LEU A 550 18.14 8.11 17.02
C LEU A 550 16.93 7.62 17.79
N SER A 551 17.05 6.55 18.54
CA SER A 551 16.00 6.00 19.39
C SER A 551 16.51 5.88 20.82
N TYR A 552 15.73 6.40 21.77
CA TYR A 552 16.01 6.32 23.18
C TYR A 552 14.88 5.60 23.92
N GLU A 553 15.15 4.42 24.42
CA GLU A 553 14.26 3.65 25.29
C GLU A 553 14.37 4.18 26.74
N ILE A 554 13.34 4.90 27.18
CA ILE A 554 13.26 5.35 28.58
C ILE A 554 13.09 4.13 29.48
N ASN A 555 12.21 3.22 29.07
CA ASN A 555 11.97 1.90 29.66
C ASN A 555 11.21 1.03 28.64
N LYS A 556 10.89 -0.23 29.00
CA LYS A 556 10.19 -1.19 28.13
C LYS A 556 8.84 -0.70 27.57
N SER A 557 8.23 0.31 28.19
CA SER A 557 6.93 0.85 27.79
C SER A 557 7.01 2.21 27.11
N ASN A 558 8.17 2.89 27.16
CA ASN A 558 8.33 4.25 26.68
C ASN A 558 9.58 4.40 25.83
N SER A 559 9.42 4.91 24.62
CA SER A 559 10.53 5.23 23.72
C SER A 559 10.33 6.58 23.04
N MET A 560 11.43 7.24 22.75
CA MET A 560 11.50 8.48 21.97
C MET A 560 12.37 8.24 20.76
N GLN A 561 12.03 8.90 19.65
CA GLN A 561 12.81 8.79 18.42
C GLN A 561 12.94 10.15 17.76
N LEU A 562 14.15 10.45 17.29
CA LEU A 562 14.46 11.59 16.43
C LEU A 562 14.94 11.07 15.09
N SER A 563 14.39 11.57 13.99
CA SER A 563 14.82 11.18 12.65
C SER A 563 14.96 12.38 11.72
N TYR A 564 15.88 12.25 10.79
CA TYR A 564 16.13 13.18 9.72
C TYR A 564 16.35 12.41 8.39
N SER A 565 15.75 12.89 7.31
CA SER A 565 16.10 12.45 5.95
C SER A 565 15.97 13.58 4.94
N ARG A 566 16.81 13.53 3.89
CA ARG A 566 16.66 14.34 2.69
C ARG A 566 16.00 13.51 1.60
N ARG A 567 14.95 14.06 0.97
CA ARG A 567 14.11 13.39 -0.02
C ARG A 567 14.06 14.18 -1.32
N VAL A 568 13.62 13.51 -2.41
CA VAL A 568 13.48 14.12 -3.74
C VAL A 568 12.12 13.75 -4.35
N ARG A 569 11.56 14.67 -5.14
CA ARG A 569 10.53 14.36 -6.15
C ARG A 569 11.06 14.81 -7.50
N ARG A 570 11.18 13.85 -8.40
CA ARG A 570 11.58 14.12 -9.79
C ARG A 570 10.35 14.42 -10.61
N PRO A 571 10.45 15.35 -11.59
CA PRO A 571 9.36 15.55 -12.54
C PRO A 571 9.08 14.23 -13.29
N HIS A 572 7.82 13.86 -13.38
CA HIS A 572 7.40 12.74 -14.22
C HIS A 572 7.41 13.13 -15.69
N MET A 573 7.41 12.13 -16.57
CA MET A 573 7.35 12.35 -18.01
C MET A 573 6.21 13.31 -18.42
N TRP A 574 5.03 13.14 -17.84
CA TRP A 574 3.85 14.02 -18.11
C TRP A 574 4.02 15.46 -17.64
N ASP A 575 4.79 15.66 -16.56
CA ASP A 575 5.06 17.00 -16.04
C ASP A 575 6.02 17.77 -16.96
N LEU A 576 6.85 17.04 -17.71
CA LEU A 576 7.88 17.58 -18.63
C LEU A 576 7.42 17.65 -20.08
N ASN A 577 6.47 16.79 -20.50
CA ASN A 577 6.02 16.75 -21.89
C ASN A 577 5.30 18.07 -22.26
N PRO A 578 5.86 18.93 -23.14
CA PRO A 578 5.30 20.23 -23.47
C PRO A 578 4.03 20.14 -24.32
N TYR A 579 3.52 18.94 -24.50
CA TYR A 579 2.43 18.63 -25.38
C TYR A 579 1.09 19.19 -24.90
N LEU A 580 0.32 19.80 -25.81
CA LEU A 580 -0.94 20.46 -25.52
C LEU A 580 -2.12 19.48 -25.48
N ASP A 581 -2.66 19.23 -24.27
CA ASP A 581 -3.91 18.49 -24.08
C ASP A 581 -5.08 19.50 -23.92
N VAL A 582 -5.85 19.65 -24.98
CA VAL A 582 -7.06 20.51 -24.97
C VAL A 582 -8.25 19.65 -24.55
N ARG A 583 -8.85 20.02 -23.45
CA ARG A 583 -10.02 19.34 -22.86
C ARG A 583 -11.29 20.17 -23.08
N GLU A 584 -12.37 19.61 -22.63
CA GLU A 584 -13.69 20.21 -22.60
C GLU A 584 -13.73 21.56 -21.85
N GLY A 585 -14.78 22.35 -22.10
CA GLY A 585 -15.03 23.56 -21.33
C GLY A 585 -13.96 24.64 -21.48
N GLN A 586 -13.26 24.68 -22.62
CA GLN A 586 -12.17 25.64 -22.86
C GLN A 586 -11.01 25.49 -21.85
N GLU A 587 -10.68 24.25 -21.50
CA GLU A 587 -9.54 23.93 -20.65
C GLU A 587 -8.40 23.30 -21.45
N MET A 588 -7.18 23.67 -21.11
CA MET A 588 -5.98 23.07 -21.70
C MET A 588 -4.90 22.84 -20.64
N SER A 589 -4.11 21.80 -20.84
CA SER A 589 -2.98 21.46 -19.97
C SER A 589 -1.78 20.98 -20.76
N PHE A 590 -0.58 21.25 -20.24
CA PHE A 590 0.69 20.85 -20.83
C PHE A 590 1.79 20.79 -19.78
N GLY A 591 2.83 20.02 -20.04
CA GLY A 591 4.01 19.93 -19.18
C GLY A 591 4.97 21.10 -19.37
N ASN A 592 5.95 21.18 -18.47
CA ASN A 592 7.03 22.16 -18.49
C ASN A 592 8.39 21.47 -18.59
N PRO A 593 9.08 21.51 -19.75
CA PRO A 593 10.38 20.85 -19.94
C PRO A 593 11.49 21.44 -19.05
N ASN A 594 11.26 22.62 -18.47
CA ASN A 594 12.24 23.32 -17.63
C ASN A 594 12.18 22.96 -16.14
N LEU A 595 11.21 22.13 -15.73
CA LEU A 595 11.07 21.73 -14.32
C LEU A 595 12.34 21.11 -13.77
N ASP A 596 12.72 21.58 -12.58
CA ASP A 596 13.79 20.98 -11.77
C ASP A 596 13.22 20.08 -10.66
N PRO A 597 13.98 19.09 -10.18
CA PRO A 597 13.58 18.30 -9.04
C PRO A 597 13.37 19.14 -7.79
N GLU A 598 12.37 18.77 -6.98
CA GLU A 598 12.16 19.36 -5.65
C GLU A 598 12.84 18.50 -4.57
N PHE A 599 13.37 19.15 -3.52
CA PHE A 599 14.09 18.51 -2.43
C PHE A 599 13.47 18.87 -1.09
N THR A 600 13.20 17.86 -0.25
CA THR A 600 12.68 18.07 1.10
C THR A 600 13.65 17.59 2.15
N ASN A 601 13.90 18.44 3.16
CA ASN A 601 14.50 18.07 4.44
C ASN A 601 13.38 17.78 5.44
N ALA A 602 13.31 16.56 5.96
CA ALA A 602 12.29 16.11 6.89
C ALA A 602 12.92 15.81 8.26
N PHE A 603 12.35 16.41 9.31
CA PHE A 603 12.71 16.18 10.71
C PHE A 603 11.48 15.68 11.45
N GLU A 604 11.64 14.60 12.23
CA GLU A 604 10.54 14.03 13.01
C GLU A 604 11.02 13.72 14.43
N PHE A 605 10.22 14.09 15.43
CA PHE A 605 10.37 13.68 16.80
C PHE A 605 9.13 12.91 17.22
N SER A 606 9.29 11.66 17.60
CA SER A 606 8.18 10.81 18.00
C SER A 606 8.36 10.26 19.41
N TYR A 607 7.24 10.02 20.08
CA TYR A 607 7.14 9.38 21.37
C TYR A 607 6.13 8.25 21.31
N ASN A 608 6.52 7.09 21.77
CA ASN A 608 5.67 5.89 21.85
C ASN A 608 5.52 5.47 23.32
N LEU A 609 4.26 5.29 23.74
CA LEU A 609 3.87 4.76 25.04
C LEU A 609 3.08 3.47 24.83
N SER A 610 3.64 2.34 25.25
CA SER A 610 3.02 1.01 25.14
C SER A 610 2.70 0.47 26.53
N LEU A 611 1.41 0.39 26.85
CA LEU A 611 0.86 -0.16 28.10
C LEU A 611 -0.03 -1.35 27.75
N ASP A 612 -0.38 -2.18 28.73
CA ASP A 612 -1.18 -3.42 28.51
C ASP A 612 -2.46 -3.19 27.69
N LYS A 613 -3.12 -2.03 27.86
CA LYS A 613 -4.39 -1.71 27.18
C LYS A 613 -4.30 -0.53 26.22
N TRP A 614 -3.17 0.18 26.19
CA TRP A 614 -2.99 1.40 25.43
C TRP A 614 -1.67 1.37 24.67
N ASN A 615 -1.74 1.71 23.39
CA ASN A 615 -0.56 2.09 22.65
C ASN A 615 -0.81 3.50 22.09
N ILE A 616 0.02 4.46 22.50
CA ILE A 616 -0.10 5.86 22.11
C ILE A 616 1.19 6.25 21.40
N TYR A 617 1.05 6.61 20.13
CA TYR A 617 2.14 7.18 19.34
C TYR A 617 1.83 8.63 19.03
N THR A 618 2.79 9.52 19.28
CA THR A 618 2.72 10.92 18.88
C THR A 618 3.98 11.31 18.14
N CYS A 619 3.83 12.16 17.11
CA CYS A 619 4.94 12.60 16.26
C CYS A 619 4.79 14.08 15.92
N ALA A 620 5.75 14.89 16.30
CA ALA A 620 5.92 16.25 15.79
C ALA A 620 6.86 16.20 14.58
N TYR A 621 6.49 16.82 13.47
CA TYR A 621 7.29 16.82 12.27
C TYR A 621 7.42 18.21 11.66
N TYR A 622 8.58 18.44 11.05
CA TYR A 622 8.87 19.64 10.26
C TYR A 622 9.49 19.25 8.93
N ARG A 623 8.95 19.79 7.84
CA ARG A 623 9.45 19.58 6.49
C ARG A 623 9.67 20.90 5.80
N GLN A 624 10.84 21.03 5.16
CA GLN A 624 11.19 22.14 4.31
C GLN A 624 11.44 21.63 2.89
N THR A 625 10.65 22.08 1.95
CA THR A 625 10.75 21.73 0.53
C THR A 625 11.30 22.90 -0.27
N ASN A 626 12.37 22.69 -1.03
CA ASN A 626 12.94 23.65 -1.95
C ASN A 626 12.59 23.27 -3.40
N ASN A 627 12.47 24.22 -4.30
CA ASN A 627 12.05 24.06 -5.69
C ASN A 627 10.70 23.32 -5.80
N MET A 628 9.75 23.65 -4.94
CA MET A 628 8.46 22.96 -4.85
C MET A 628 7.75 22.96 -6.20
N MET A 629 7.48 21.77 -6.76
CA MET A 629 6.72 21.65 -8.01
C MET A 629 5.22 21.73 -7.73
N THR A 630 4.53 22.65 -8.37
CA THR A 630 3.09 22.82 -8.25
C THR A 630 2.45 23.10 -9.61
N ARG A 631 1.16 22.80 -9.71
CA ARG A 631 0.37 23.10 -10.87
C ARG A 631 -0.15 24.53 -10.74
N TYR A 632 0.02 25.33 -11.79
CA TYR A 632 -0.42 26.71 -11.86
C TYR A 632 -1.39 26.91 -13.03
N GLY A 633 -2.57 27.48 -12.75
CA GLY A 633 -3.58 27.76 -13.73
C GLY A 633 -3.71 29.26 -13.99
N TYR A 634 -3.99 29.62 -15.23
CA TYR A 634 -4.16 30.96 -15.68
C TYR A 634 -5.03 31.02 -16.95
N VAL A 635 -5.60 32.17 -17.28
CA VAL A 635 -6.28 32.33 -18.57
C VAL A 635 -5.26 32.60 -19.67
N TRP A 636 -5.36 31.84 -20.76
CA TRP A 636 -4.47 31.93 -21.90
C TRP A 636 -4.71 33.24 -22.68
N ASP A 637 -3.68 34.02 -22.78
CA ASP A 637 -3.54 35.22 -23.62
C ASP A 637 -2.04 35.44 -23.90
N SER A 638 -1.71 36.39 -24.78
CA SER A 638 -0.32 36.66 -25.18
C SER A 638 0.60 37.03 -24.01
N VAL A 639 0.07 37.75 -23.01
CA VAL A 639 0.83 38.22 -21.83
C VAL A 639 1.07 37.07 -20.87
N SER A 640 0.02 36.34 -20.51
CA SER A 640 0.08 35.16 -19.62
C SER A 640 0.93 34.05 -20.23
N HIS A 641 0.81 33.82 -21.55
CA HIS A 641 1.67 32.87 -22.26
C HIS A 641 3.15 33.25 -22.14
N GLN A 642 3.52 34.49 -22.41
CA GLN A 642 4.92 34.94 -22.29
C GLN A 642 5.47 34.79 -20.85
N ARG A 643 4.61 35.00 -19.85
CA ARG A 643 4.99 34.90 -18.42
C ARG A 643 5.10 33.46 -17.90
N TYR A 644 4.16 32.58 -18.29
CA TYR A 644 4.00 31.26 -17.63
C TYR A 644 4.29 30.05 -18.51
N SER A 645 4.35 30.23 -19.84
CA SER A 645 4.51 29.13 -20.79
C SER A 645 5.24 29.52 -22.08
N TRP A 646 6.23 30.40 -21.99
CA TRP A 646 7.02 30.93 -23.11
C TRP A 646 7.69 29.85 -24.00
N TRP A 647 7.82 28.61 -23.48
CA TRP A 647 8.36 27.44 -24.21
C TRP A 647 7.33 26.79 -25.14
N MET A 648 6.03 27.12 -25.00
CA MET A 648 4.95 26.66 -25.88
C MET A 648 4.77 27.63 -27.06
N PRO A 649 4.39 27.14 -28.25
CA PRO A 649 3.93 28.03 -29.31
C PRO A 649 2.65 28.72 -28.91
N TYR A 650 2.62 30.07 -29.04
CA TYR A 650 1.39 30.83 -28.83
C TYR A 650 0.41 30.64 -29.98
N SER A 651 -0.87 30.46 -29.66
CA SER A 651 -1.96 30.47 -30.63
C SER A 651 -3.15 31.24 -30.08
N SER A 652 -3.57 32.27 -30.79
CA SER A 652 -4.72 33.12 -30.41
C SER A 652 -6.06 32.37 -30.48
N GLN A 653 -6.13 31.22 -31.13
CA GLN A 653 -7.36 30.38 -31.15
C GLN A 653 -7.77 29.88 -29.76
N TYR A 654 -6.84 29.91 -28.80
CA TYR A 654 -7.07 29.47 -27.42
C TYR A 654 -7.20 30.64 -26.46
N ASP A 655 -7.25 31.90 -26.96
CA ASP A 655 -7.42 33.06 -26.07
C ASP A 655 -8.72 32.94 -25.26
N GLY A 656 -8.61 33.10 -23.94
CA GLY A 656 -9.69 32.91 -22.99
C GLY A 656 -9.81 31.51 -22.40
N TYR A 657 -9.08 30.52 -22.92
CA TYR A 657 -9.06 29.18 -22.34
C TYR A 657 -8.34 29.15 -20.99
N TRP A 658 -8.81 28.33 -20.10
CA TRP A 658 -8.11 28.06 -18.84
C TRP A 658 -6.92 27.13 -19.11
N ALA A 659 -5.71 27.66 -19.02
CA ALA A 659 -4.48 26.92 -19.20
C ALA A 659 -3.88 26.51 -17.85
N SER A 660 -3.35 25.29 -17.76
CA SER A 660 -2.63 24.83 -16.57
C SER A 660 -1.32 24.12 -16.94
N THR A 661 -0.26 24.47 -16.22
CA THR A 661 1.08 23.89 -16.39
C THR A 661 1.80 23.73 -15.05
N TRP A 662 2.90 23.02 -15.04
CA TRP A 662 3.75 22.85 -13.86
C TRP A 662 4.79 23.95 -13.73
N GLN A 663 5.05 24.40 -12.50
CA GLN A 663 6.03 25.42 -12.17
C GLN A 663 6.82 25.02 -10.93
N ASN A 664 8.10 25.45 -10.82
CA ASN A 664 8.83 25.38 -9.56
C ASN A 664 8.59 26.67 -8.75
N LEU A 665 8.20 26.50 -7.47
CA LEU A 665 8.16 27.56 -6.46
C LEU A 665 9.42 27.49 -5.59
N ASP A 666 9.78 28.61 -4.91
CA ASP A 666 11.01 28.65 -4.12
C ASP A 666 10.99 27.65 -2.96
N LYS A 667 10.06 27.83 -2.00
CA LYS A 667 10.03 27.02 -0.77
C LYS A 667 8.62 26.78 -0.25
N GLY A 668 8.47 25.63 0.38
CA GLY A 668 7.30 25.26 1.16
C GLY A 668 7.70 24.71 2.52
N TYR A 669 6.89 24.95 3.54
CA TYR A 669 7.09 24.48 4.91
C TYR A 669 5.84 23.76 5.42
N ASN A 670 6.04 22.63 6.07
CA ASN A 670 4.98 21.90 6.77
C ASN A 670 5.42 21.61 8.20
N PHE A 671 4.68 22.12 9.18
CA PHE A 671 4.85 21.76 10.58
C PHE A 671 3.57 21.08 11.07
N GLY A 672 3.68 19.91 11.70
CA GLY A 672 2.52 19.15 12.13
C GLY A 672 2.73 18.27 13.34
N LEU A 673 1.59 17.84 13.91
CA LEU A 673 1.49 16.91 15.02
C LEU A 673 0.54 15.77 14.64
N GLU A 674 1.02 14.55 14.79
CA GLU A 674 0.26 13.31 14.59
C GLU A 674 0.07 12.60 15.92
N LEU A 675 -1.13 12.11 16.20
CA LEU A 675 -1.47 11.27 17.33
C LEU A 675 -2.16 10.01 16.83
N ILE A 676 -1.70 8.84 17.26
CA ILE A 676 -2.34 7.55 17.02
C ILE A 676 -2.55 6.86 18.34
N VAL A 677 -3.75 6.36 18.59
CA VAL A 677 -4.14 5.67 19.83
C VAL A 677 -4.75 4.33 19.47
N ASP A 678 -4.14 3.26 19.98
CA ASP A 678 -4.74 1.93 20.03
C ASP A 678 -5.18 1.64 21.45
N TRP A 679 -6.46 1.38 21.65
CA TRP A 679 -7.06 1.16 22.98
C TRP A 679 -7.83 -0.15 23.04
N GLN A 680 -7.39 -1.07 23.90
CA GLN A 680 -8.13 -2.26 24.27
C GLN A 680 -9.14 -1.91 25.38
N VAL A 681 -10.32 -1.41 25.01
CA VAL A 681 -11.37 -0.96 25.95
C VAL A 681 -11.81 -2.12 26.85
N LEU A 682 -12.16 -3.24 26.22
CA LEU A 682 -12.56 -4.51 26.85
C LEU A 682 -11.88 -5.65 26.09
N LYS A 683 -11.80 -6.86 26.65
CA LYS A 683 -11.22 -8.03 25.95
C LYS A 683 -11.82 -8.29 24.57
N TRP A 684 -13.07 -7.90 24.36
CA TRP A 684 -13.81 -8.07 23.11
C TRP A 684 -13.96 -6.78 22.29
N TRP A 685 -13.50 -5.62 22.80
CA TRP A 685 -13.66 -4.32 22.13
C TRP A 685 -12.36 -3.54 22.06
N LYS A 686 -11.93 -3.26 20.84
CA LYS A 686 -10.73 -2.45 20.51
C LYS A 686 -11.13 -1.18 19.75
N ILE A 687 -10.43 -0.11 19.99
CA ILE A 687 -10.53 1.16 19.27
C ILE A 687 -9.16 1.54 18.73
N ASN A 688 -9.09 1.92 17.46
CA ASN A 688 -7.97 2.62 16.87
C ASN A 688 -8.43 4.01 16.45
N ALA A 689 -7.72 5.05 16.82
CA ALA A 689 -7.99 6.43 16.44
C ALA A 689 -6.70 7.13 16.02
N SER A 690 -6.77 7.97 14.99
CA SER A 690 -5.64 8.82 14.59
C SER A 690 -6.11 10.22 14.24
N ILE A 691 -5.28 11.20 14.58
CA ILE A 691 -5.49 12.63 14.27
C ILE A 691 -4.16 13.15 13.75
N ASN A 692 -4.20 13.89 12.64
CA ASN A 692 -3.07 14.63 12.11
C ASN A 692 -3.48 16.11 11.94
N LEU A 693 -2.73 16.99 12.59
CA LEU A 693 -2.93 18.44 12.52
C LEU A 693 -1.65 19.07 12.00
N TYR A 694 -1.72 19.89 10.95
CA TYR A 694 -0.53 20.55 10.43
C TYR A 694 -0.83 21.90 9.81
N ARG A 695 0.19 22.75 9.79
CA ARG A 695 0.19 24.01 9.09
C ARG A 695 1.11 23.91 7.88
N SER A 696 0.58 24.19 6.70
CA SER A 696 1.32 24.30 5.45
C SER A 696 1.50 25.78 5.11
N THR A 697 2.71 26.15 4.69
CA THR A 697 3.05 27.50 4.23
C THR A 697 3.82 27.38 2.92
N ILE A 698 3.40 28.13 1.91
CA ILE A 698 4.08 28.29 0.63
C ILE A 698 4.63 29.72 0.60
N GLU A 699 5.94 29.87 0.40
CA GLU A 699 6.55 31.20 0.31
C GLU A 699 6.09 31.93 -0.96
N GLY A 700 5.90 33.23 -0.84
CA GLY A 700 5.55 34.09 -1.94
C GLY A 700 6.62 34.10 -3.01
N THR A 701 6.20 33.87 -4.25
CA THR A 701 7.03 33.94 -5.45
C THR A 701 6.47 34.97 -6.42
N ALA A 702 7.19 35.24 -7.51
CA ALA A 702 6.70 36.09 -8.57
C ALA A 702 5.35 35.61 -9.17
N LEU A 703 5.06 34.30 -9.07
CA LEU A 703 3.78 33.69 -9.47
C LEU A 703 2.61 34.10 -8.55
N LEU A 704 2.91 34.38 -7.28
CA LEU A 704 1.95 34.77 -6.23
C LEU A 704 2.05 36.26 -5.87
N ASP A 705 2.60 37.08 -6.74
CA ASP A 705 2.88 38.51 -6.46
C ASP A 705 3.65 38.69 -5.15
N ASN A 706 4.56 37.75 -4.86
CA ASN A 706 5.38 37.67 -3.64
C ASN A 706 4.57 37.58 -2.32
N LYS A 707 3.32 37.10 -2.37
CA LYS A 707 2.49 36.85 -1.17
C LYS A 707 2.66 35.39 -0.74
N SER A 708 2.97 35.20 0.53
CA SER A 708 2.99 33.86 1.13
C SER A 708 1.58 33.39 1.50
N GLN A 709 1.30 32.11 1.26
CA GLN A 709 0.03 31.48 1.62
C GLN A 709 0.23 30.47 2.75
N SER A 710 -0.69 30.43 3.72
CA SER A 710 -0.66 29.48 4.82
C SER A 710 -2.05 28.96 5.13
N ALA A 711 -2.15 27.65 5.39
CA ALA A 711 -3.38 27.02 5.86
C ALA A 711 -3.09 26.02 6.98
N THR A 712 -4.01 25.96 7.95
CA THR A 712 -4.01 24.90 8.96
C THR A 712 -4.99 23.81 8.52
N GLN A 713 -4.54 22.57 8.56
CA GLN A 713 -5.25 21.41 8.03
C GLN A 713 -5.34 20.32 9.11
N ALA A 714 -6.43 19.57 9.09
CA ALA A 714 -6.65 18.46 10.03
C ALA A 714 -7.25 17.25 9.31
N SER A 715 -6.87 16.07 9.75
CA SER A 715 -7.53 14.83 9.35
C SER A 715 -7.61 13.87 10.53
N GLY A 716 -8.65 13.04 10.54
CA GLY A 716 -8.84 12.03 11.59
C GLY A 716 -9.47 10.77 11.06
N LYS A 717 -9.09 9.65 11.66
CA LYS A 717 -9.68 8.32 11.43
C LYS A 717 -10.03 7.67 12.75
N PHE A 718 -11.10 6.92 12.75
CA PHE A 718 -11.58 6.16 13.88
C PHE A 718 -12.01 4.78 13.41
N THR A 719 -11.61 3.73 14.13
CA THR A 719 -12.03 2.36 13.87
C THR A 719 -12.34 1.66 15.18
N SER A 720 -13.50 1.05 15.27
CA SER A 720 -13.97 0.26 16.41
C SER A 720 -14.13 -1.20 15.99
N PHE A 721 -13.49 -2.12 16.71
CA PHE A 721 -13.58 -3.56 16.51
C PHE A 721 -14.25 -4.22 17.69
N MET A 722 -15.29 -5.01 17.46
CA MET A 722 -16.01 -5.79 18.46
C MET A 722 -15.97 -7.26 18.08
N THR A 723 -15.29 -8.08 18.89
CA THR A 723 -15.29 -9.55 18.74
C THR A 723 -16.32 -10.14 19.69
N LEU A 724 -17.42 -10.65 19.13
CA LEU A 724 -18.55 -11.15 19.86
C LEU A 724 -18.48 -12.70 19.99
N PRO A 725 -19.25 -13.31 20.90
CA PRO A 725 -19.36 -14.76 21.01
C PRO A 725 -19.74 -15.43 19.68
N ASN A 726 -19.39 -16.72 19.53
CA ASN A 726 -19.66 -17.51 18.34
C ASN A 726 -18.95 -16.99 17.07
N ASP A 727 -17.74 -16.46 17.20
CA ASP A 727 -16.88 -16.03 16.10
C ASP A 727 -17.48 -14.93 15.19
N TRP A 728 -18.31 -14.06 15.75
CA TRP A 728 -18.75 -12.84 15.10
C TRP A 728 -17.75 -11.71 15.34
N THR A 729 -17.48 -10.92 14.32
CA THR A 729 -16.71 -9.67 14.47
C THR A 729 -17.45 -8.55 13.74
N ILE A 730 -17.58 -7.40 14.39
CA ILE A 730 -18.17 -6.18 13.84
C ILE A 730 -17.08 -5.11 13.83
N GLN A 731 -16.96 -4.41 12.71
CA GLN A 731 -16.09 -3.27 12.58
C GLN A 731 -16.89 -2.07 12.09
N PHE A 732 -16.76 -0.95 12.79
CA PHE A 732 -17.24 0.35 12.35
C PHE A 732 -16.02 1.26 12.16
N SER A 733 -15.93 1.96 11.03
CA SER A 733 -14.87 2.93 10.77
C SER A 733 -15.43 4.23 10.22
N GLY A 734 -14.79 5.33 10.58
CA GLY A 734 -15.11 6.65 10.09
C GLY A 734 -13.84 7.45 9.83
N GLN A 735 -13.91 8.37 8.87
CA GLN A 735 -12.82 9.28 8.57
C GLN A 735 -13.36 10.66 8.21
N TYR A 736 -12.55 11.66 8.55
CA TYR A 736 -12.82 13.07 8.32
C TYR A 736 -11.57 13.78 7.84
N PHE A 737 -11.70 14.60 6.81
CA PHE A 737 -10.69 15.50 6.29
C PHE A 737 -11.23 16.91 6.35
N ALA A 738 -10.55 17.79 7.08
CA ALA A 738 -10.88 19.21 7.11
C ALA A 738 -10.51 19.88 5.77
N PRO A 739 -11.05 21.04 5.46
CA PRO A 739 -10.64 21.82 4.29
C PRO A 739 -9.13 22.01 4.26
N TRP A 740 -8.52 21.90 3.09
CA TRP A 740 -7.10 22.21 2.90
C TRP A 740 -6.88 23.09 1.68
N LEU A 741 -5.80 23.88 1.71
CA LEU A 741 -5.41 24.80 0.66
C LEU A 741 -4.26 24.20 -0.16
N ASP A 742 -4.42 24.14 -1.46
CA ASP A 742 -3.38 24.09 -2.46
C ASP A 742 -3.21 25.49 -3.06
N LEU A 743 -2.23 25.74 -3.93
CA LEU A 743 -1.83 27.07 -4.38
C LEU A 743 -3.01 27.99 -4.79
N GLN A 744 -3.95 27.51 -5.58
CA GLN A 744 -5.10 28.29 -6.09
C GLN A 744 -6.43 27.63 -5.73
N THR A 745 -6.41 26.52 -4.98
CA THR A 745 -7.57 25.66 -4.78
C THR A 745 -7.77 25.35 -3.30
N THR A 746 -8.98 25.56 -2.80
CA THR A 746 -9.41 25.16 -1.46
C THR A 746 -10.26 23.90 -1.58
N MET A 747 -9.82 22.80 -1.01
CA MET A 747 -10.58 21.56 -0.95
C MET A 747 -11.65 21.63 0.13
N PHE A 748 -12.85 21.13 -0.16
CA PHE A 748 -13.93 21.05 0.82
C PHE A 748 -13.72 19.90 1.82
N PRO A 749 -14.37 19.95 2.99
CA PRO A 749 -14.30 18.85 3.94
C PRO A 749 -14.92 17.59 3.34
N ALA A 750 -14.30 16.43 3.63
CA ALA A 750 -14.78 15.13 3.19
C ALA A 750 -14.87 14.17 4.40
N TYR A 751 -15.95 13.38 4.46
CA TYR A 751 -16.14 12.40 5.53
C TYR A 751 -17.07 11.27 5.08
N TRP A 752 -16.82 10.07 5.61
CA TRP A 752 -17.67 8.89 5.39
C TRP A 752 -17.46 7.85 6.48
N CYS A 753 -18.40 6.91 6.58
CA CYS A 753 -18.39 5.81 7.54
C CYS A 753 -18.70 4.49 6.87
N ASP A 754 -18.00 3.43 7.30
CA ASP A 754 -18.17 2.06 6.81
C ASP A 754 -18.54 1.12 7.97
N LEU A 755 -19.34 0.12 7.66
CA LEU A 755 -19.69 -0.97 8.57
C LEU A 755 -19.33 -2.31 7.93
N ALA A 756 -18.67 -3.18 8.68
CA ALA A 756 -18.41 -4.55 8.26
C ALA A 756 -18.78 -5.55 9.36
N VAL A 757 -19.32 -6.69 8.94
CA VAL A 757 -19.66 -7.81 9.81
C VAL A 757 -19.02 -9.07 9.24
N LYS A 758 -18.32 -9.82 10.06
CA LYS A 758 -17.66 -11.06 9.72
C LYS A 758 -18.17 -12.20 10.60
N LYS A 759 -18.32 -13.38 9.98
CA LYS A 759 -18.63 -14.65 10.66
C LYS A 759 -17.67 -15.73 10.19
N ASP A 760 -16.93 -16.35 11.10
CA ASP A 760 -16.17 -17.56 10.81
C ASP A 760 -17.10 -18.77 10.84
N VAL A 761 -17.03 -19.61 9.81
CA VAL A 761 -17.84 -20.80 9.57
C VAL A 761 -16.95 -22.01 9.23
N LEU A 762 -17.56 -23.19 9.08
CA LEU A 762 -16.84 -24.41 8.67
C LEU A 762 -15.61 -24.70 9.57
N GLN A 763 -15.78 -24.61 10.89
CA GLN A 763 -14.68 -24.80 11.85
C GLN A 763 -13.50 -23.85 11.59
N LYS A 764 -13.78 -22.57 11.32
CA LYS A 764 -12.81 -21.51 11.00
C LYS A 764 -12.05 -21.71 9.68
N ARG A 765 -12.46 -22.65 8.83
CA ARG A 765 -11.93 -22.80 7.47
C ARG A 765 -12.61 -21.85 6.48
N GLY A 766 -13.89 -21.54 6.71
CA GLY A 766 -14.66 -20.60 5.93
C GLY A 766 -14.87 -19.30 6.68
N THR A 767 -15.02 -18.20 5.96
CA THR A 767 -15.37 -16.88 6.50
C THR A 767 -16.37 -16.24 5.57
N ILE A 768 -17.49 -15.76 6.12
CA ILE A 768 -18.46 -14.92 5.40
C ILE A 768 -18.29 -13.49 5.92
N ASN A 769 -18.24 -12.53 5.02
CA ASN A 769 -18.21 -11.12 5.35
C ASN A 769 -19.31 -10.36 4.63
N LEU A 770 -19.85 -9.34 5.29
CA LEU A 770 -20.76 -8.33 4.75
C LEU A 770 -20.13 -6.97 5.01
N ARG A 771 -19.96 -6.16 3.97
CA ARG A 771 -19.52 -4.77 4.09
C ARG A 771 -20.58 -3.83 3.52
N ILE A 772 -20.81 -2.73 4.22
CA ILE A 772 -21.58 -1.59 3.74
C ILE A 772 -20.63 -0.39 3.76
N GLY A 773 -20.19 0.03 2.57
CA GLY A 773 -19.32 1.20 2.42
C GLY A 773 -20.13 2.48 2.30
N ASP A 774 -19.66 3.53 2.97
CA ASP A 774 -20.29 4.85 3.03
C ASP A 774 -21.77 4.78 3.40
N ILE A 775 -22.05 4.26 4.63
CA ILE A 775 -23.40 3.96 5.11
C ILE A 775 -24.35 5.17 5.13
N PHE A 776 -23.80 6.39 5.18
CA PHE A 776 -24.58 7.64 5.21
C PHE A 776 -24.62 8.36 3.85
N ALA A 777 -24.00 7.78 2.80
CA ALA A 777 -23.89 8.39 1.47
C ALA A 777 -23.30 9.83 1.49
N THR A 778 -22.30 10.05 2.33
CA THR A 778 -21.62 11.35 2.52
C THR A 778 -20.27 11.42 1.81
N GLY A 779 -19.78 10.29 1.29
CA GLY A 779 -18.49 10.18 0.63
C GLY A 779 -18.42 10.96 -0.66
N GLY A 780 -17.67 12.07 -0.64
CA GLY A 780 -17.46 12.91 -1.79
C GLY A 780 -16.30 13.85 -1.60
N TRP A 781 -15.82 14.40 -2.70
CA TRP A 781 -14.76 15.38 -2.74
C TRP A 781 -15.22 16.61 -3.49
N GLY A 782 -14.73 17.75 -3.12
CA GLY A 782 -15.01 18.98 -3.84
C GLY A 782 -13.95 20.02 -3.56
N HIS A 783 -13.89 21.00 -4.42
CA HIS A 783 -12.94 22.08 -4.28
C HIS A 783 -13.48 23.37 -4.89
N GLU A 784 -12.90 24.46 -4.45
CA GLU A 784 -13.08 25.78 -5.02
C GLU A 784 -11.73 26.30 -5.51
N THR A 785 -11.65 26.70 -6.78
CA THR A 785 -10.50 27.38 -7.36
C THR A 785 -10.89 28.84 -7.57
N TYR A 786 -10.16 29.74 -6.91
CA TYR A 786 -10.40 31.16 -7.02
C TYR A 786 -9.17 31.90 -7.51
N THR A 787 -9.34 32.67 -8.59
CA THR A 787 -8.34 33.57 -9.18
C THR A 787 -9.01 34.87 -9.60
N GLU A 788 -8.23 35.86 -10.02
CA GLU A 788 -8.80 37.11 -10.58
C GLU A 788 -9.62 36.91 -11.86
N GLN A 789 -9.45 35.73 -12.52
CA GLN A 789 -10.03 35.45 -13.83
C GLN A 789 -11.03 34.30 -13.83
N LEU A 790 -11.02 33.47 -12.74
CA LEU A 790 -11.86 32.29 -12.64
C LEU A 790 -12.30 32.05 -11.19
N ASN A 791 -13.59 31.81 -11.01
CA ASN A 791 -14.13 31.18 -9.81
C ASN A 791 -14.78 29.86 -10.22
N ARG A 792 -14.28 28.73 -9.69
CA ARG A 792 -14.77 27.41 -10.03
C ARG A 792 -15.05 26.61 -8.77
N VAL A 793 -16.26 26.14 -8.59
CA VAL A 793 -16.68 25.25 -7.52
C VAL A 793 -17.01 23.90 -8.12
N VAL A 794 -16.32 22.85 -7.69
CA VAL A 794 -16.56 21.48 -8.12
C VAL A 794 -16.97 20.63 -6.93
N ARG A 795 -17.99 19.80 -7.08
CA ARG A 795 -18.41 18.78 -6.10
C ARG A 795 -18.61 17.46 -6.82
N SER A 796 -18.00 16.41 -6.30
CA SER A 796 -18.12 15.05 -6.83
C SER A 796 -18.37 14.07 -5.69
N ARG A 797 -19.26 13.11 -5.89
CA ARG A 797 -19.53 12.03 -4.94
C ARG A 797 -19.61 10.67 -5.64
N ARG A 798 -19.19 9.64 -4.93
CA ARG A 798 -19.40 8.26 -5.37
C ARG A 798 -20.87 7.88 -5.20
N ILE A 799 -21.34 6.95 -6.04
CA ILE A 799 -22.65 6.34 -5.83
C ILE A 799 -22.53 5.37 -4.67
N SER A 800 -23.19 5.69 -3.56
CA SER A 800 -23.16 4.96 -2.28
C SER A 800 -24.52 5.00 -1.60
N PRO A 801 -24.81 4.13 -0.60
CA PRO A 801 -23.92 3.11 -0.05
C PRO A 801 -23.71 1.91 -0.98
N THR A 802 -22.55 1.25 -0.82
CA THR A 802 -22.21 0.03 -1.56
C THR A 802 -22.26 -1.19 -0.63
N ILE A 803 -22.92 -2.26 -1.06
CA ILE A 803 -23.00 -3.52 -0.29
C ILE A 803 -22.11 -4.56 -0.98
N THR A 804 -21.27 -5.24 -0.21
CA THR A 804 -20.41 -6.34 -0.69
C THR A 804 -20.54 -7.53 0.24
N ILE A 805 -20.80 -8.70 -0.34
CA ILE A 805 -20.81 -9.99 0.35
C ILE A 805 -19.61 -10.78 -0.14
N GLY A 806 -18.81 -11.29 0.79
CA GLY A 806 -17.62 -12.08 0.50
C GLY A 806 -17.66 -13.43 1.20
N PHE A 807 -17.03 -14.41 0.55
CA PHE A 807 -16.74 -15.72 1.10
C PHE A 807 -15.26 -16.05 0.88
N SER A 808 -14.60 -16.49 1.95
CA SER A 808 -13.20 -16.93 1.93
C SER A 808 -13.10 -18.37 2.45
N TYR A 809 -12.30 -19.21 1.80
CA TYR A 809 -12.08 -20.58 2.20
C TYR A 809 -10.58 -20.91 2.28
N LYS A 810 -10.13 -21.40 3.44
CA LYS A 810 -8.74 -21.82 3.68
C LYS A 810 -8.55 -23.26 3.23
N ILE A 811 -7.67 -23.47 2.25
CA ILE A 811 -7.24 -24.77 1.74
C ILE A 811 -6.03 -25.20 2.56
N ASN A 812 -6.27 -25.80 3.71
CA ASN A 812 -5.21 -26.34 4.55
C ASN A 812 -5.69 -27.62 5.20
N ASN A 813 -4.99 -28.71 5.00
CA ASN A 813 -5.29 -30.02 5.56
C ASN A 813 -4.18 -30.45 6.51
N GLY A 814 -4.16 -29.85 7.72
CA GLY A 814 -3.43 -30.41 8.85
C GLY A 814 -1.94 -30.66 8.59
N LEU A 815 -1.25 -29.68 8.03
CA LEU A 815 0.16 -29.80 7.68
C LEU A 815 1.01 -29.91 8.94
N LYS A 816 1.97 -30.85 8.93
CA LYS A 816 2.98 -30.96 9.98
C LYS A 816 3.81 -29.66 10.00
N GLN A 817 3.86 -29.02 11.14
CA GLN A 817 4.83 -27.93 11.35
C GLN A 817 6.24 -28.48 11.15
N LYS A 818 7.12 -27.72 10.51
CA LYS A 818 8.55 -28.02 10.47
C LYS A 818 9.03 -28.10 11.92
N PRO A 819 9.76 -29.14 12.34
CA PRO A 819 10.34 -29.11 13.67
C PRO A 819 11.23 -27.88 13.78
N GLN A 820 10.92 -27.00 14.72
CA GLN A 820 11.83 -25.93 15.09
C GLN A 820 13.08 -26.61 15.68
N ASN A 821 14.23 -26.39 15.09
CA ASN A 821 15.49 -26.78 15.70
C ASN A 821 15.59 -25.99 17.01
N GLU A 822 15.92 -26.70 18.10
CA GLU A 822 16.04 -26.13 19.45
C GLU A 822 17.07 -24.98 19.58
N GLU A 823 17.83 -24.65 18.51
CA GLU A 823 18.78 -23.54 18.46
C GLU A 823 18.12 -22.18 18.16
N GLU A 824 16.80 -22.16 17.79
CA GLU A 824 16.07 -20.87 17.56
C GLU A 824 15.26 -20.39 18.77
N GLU A 825 15.14 -21.17 19.86
CA GLU A 825 14.37 -20.76 21.04
C GLU A 825 15.07 -19.70 21.92
N ASP A 826 16.38 -19.48 21.75
CA ASP A 826 17.11 -18.46 22.51
C ASP A 826 17.16 -17.08 21.80
N SER A 827 16.65 -17.00 20.55
CA SER A 827 16.59 -15.72 19.79
C SER A 827 15.21 -15.06 19.80
N GLY A 828 14.20 -15.65 20.45
CA GLY A 828 12.79 -15.21 20.44
C GLY A 828 12.45 -14.07 21.40
N SER A 829 13.38 -13.58 22.20
CA SER A 829 13.12 -12.47 23.16
C SER A 829 13.94 -11.19 22.90
N GLU A 830 14.78 -11.16 21.86
CA GLU A 830 15.43 -9.91 21.48
C GLU A 830 14.62 -9.21 20.40
N ASN A 831 13.88 -8.21 20.84
CA ASN A 831 13.18 -7.24 19.99
C ASN A 831 14.15 -6.72 18.94
N VAL A 832 13.80 -6.97 17.68
CA VAL A 832 14.46 -6.39 16.53
C VAL A 832 14.19 -4.89 16.55
N TYR A 833 15.21 -4.11 16.70
CA TYR A 833 15.20 -2.66 16.53
C TYR A 833 15.35 -2.27 15.07
#